data_393110e7b87657857110ac6852d48700
#
_entry.id   393110e7b87657857110ac6852d48700
#
_cell.length_a   1.000
_cell.length_b   1.000
_cell.length_c   1.000
_cell.angle_alpha   90.00
_cell.angle_beta   90.00
_cell.angle_gamma   90.00
#
_symmetry.space_group_name_H-M   'P 1'
#
loop_
_entity.id
_entity.type
_entity.pdbx_description
1 polymer ?
#
loop_
_entity_poly.entity_id
_entity_poly.type
_entity_poly.pdbx_seq_one_letter_code
_entity_poly.pdbx_strand_id
1 'polypeptide(L)'
;MSHLVVLGTDTDVGKTTFSLLWLAAFRDRYEYWKPIESGPSDSGRIMELIPEAQVHPVTKRFSSPLAPPLAARLENDCVPMAADIAARKPKTRPDRDLLIETFGSPFSPLNEQESQVPFIQALAGQTVLISSSSLGAIGRTVQCLVALAVYQINPIAVVLIGPADDFARESIQQYQGMPVFQLRPTQKWDRAGIQQAARDQQEILAEIAVCVKNAALSTPCSVVSTQRLGPSSNKSILERDAQTVWHPYTSLRDPDPPLECVGAQDEFLLLADGRRVIDGISSWWTILYGHRHPVLLSALQEAAKSFDHVHFAGVTHAPAVELAERMLQTAPWQDGRVFYSDNGSTAVEVALKMAYQFWCHHGEPGRTRFIGFEGGYHGDTFGAMSVSRDPVFFGCFEPLLFQADIVPLSAERLDEHLRELQGKVAAVILEPLVQGAGGMRMHSPARLRDIAEVARDHNILFIADEVMTGGGRTGTLWAHQAAGIAPDLICAGKTLAGGMLPLAATLASPKIVSAWDSSDRSRTFFHGHSFTAHPLACAVAVANWKMLAKPNPVPLQMEEFWKTSLEPLRGLPKVRDVRVRGTIAAVELDVSGGYLADIGRHMRRTCLEDGVLLRPLGSVLYAMPPLCTSQESLERIARAMFRAVSG
;
A
#
# COMPACT_ATOMS: atom_id res chain seq x y z
N MET A 1 34.47 6.38 6.18
CA MET A 1 35.18 5.23 5.65
C MET A 1 34.18 4.34 4.98
N SER A 2 34.31 4.13 3.67
CA SER A 2 33.40 3.27 2.92
C SER A 2 33.98 1.84 2.89
N HIS A 3 33.11 0.85 2.82
CA HIS A 3 33.53 -0.52 2.58
C HIS A 3 32.68 -1.12 1.49
N LEU A 4 33.29 -1.92 0.65
CA LEU A 4 32.67 -2.64 -0.44
C LEU A 4 32.53 -4.12 -0.08
N VAL A 5 31.31 -4.61 -0.04
CA VAL A 5 30.98 -6.00 0.28
C VAL A 5 30.73 -6.78 -1.01
N VAL A 6 31.53 -7.80 -1.26
CA VAL A 6 31.46 -8.66 -2.43
C VAL A 6 30.56 -9.84 -2.13
N LEU A 7 29.38 -9.84 -2.72
CA LEU A 7 28.38 -10.91 -2.65
C LEU A 7 28.51 -11.82 -3.88
N GLY A 8 28.11 -13.09 -3.76
CA GLY A 8 28.04 -13.98 -4.91
C GLY A 8 26.67 -14.60 -5.06
N THR A 9 26.20 -14.87 -6.27
CA THR A 9 24.96 -15.62 -6.48
C THR A 9 25.07 -17.07 -6.00
N ASP A 10 26.30 -17.60 -5.92
CA ASP A 10 26.61 -18.96 -5.46
C ASP A 10 28.09 -19.11 -5.07
N THR A 11 28.49 -20.32 -4.73
CA THR A 11 29.91 -20.71 -4.65
C THR A 11 30.52 -20.74 -6.07
N ASP A 12 31.82 -20.47 -6.19
CA ASP A 12 32.61 -20.50 -7.43
C ASP A 12 32.13 -19.58 -8.58
N VAL A 13 31.30 -18.56 -8.28
CA VAL A 13 30.83 -17.58 -9.28
C VAL A 13 31.89 -16.51 -9.63
N GLY A 14 33.07 -16.55 -9.02
CA GLY A 14 34.16 -15.63 -9.30
C GLY A 14 34.37 -14.49 -8.30
N LYS A 15 33.87 -14.59 -7.06
CA LYS A 15 34.09 -13.56 -6.00
C LYS A 15 35.55 -13.26 -5.81
N THR A 16 36.36 -14.29 -5.60
CA THR A 16 37.83 -14.16 -5.39
C THR A 16 38.54 -13.65 -6.66
N THR A 17 38.02 -13.99 -7.88
CA THR A 17 38.52 -13.42 -9.14
C THR A 17 38.27 -11.90 -9.17
N PHE A 18 37.05 -11.46 -8.82
CA PHE A 18 36.75 -10.04 -8.70
C PHE A 18 37.65 -9.34 -7.68
N SER A 19 37.80 -9.91 -6.48
CA SER A 19 38.64 -9.35 -5.42
C SER A 19 40.10 -9.19 -5.86
N LEU A 20 40.65 -10.18 -6.57
CA LEU A 20 42.03 -10.12 -7.12
C LEU A 20 42.17 -9.00 -8.16
N LEU A 21 41.25 -8.90 -9.14
CA LEU A 21 41.30 -7.85 -10.17
C LEU A 21 41.11 -6.47 -9.55
N TRP A 22 40.20 -6.34 -8.58
CA TRP A 22 39.94 -5.10 -7.87
C TRP A 22 41.16 -4.60 -7.08
N LEU A 23 41.78 -5.51 -6.29
CA LEU A 23 42.97 -5.18 -5.51
C LEU A 23 44.18 -4.91 -6.40
N ALA A 24 44.33 -5.60 -7.53
CA ALA A 24 45.37 -5.30 -8.50
C ALA A 24 45.25 -3.91 -9.12
N ALA A 25 44.00 -3.47 -9.38
CA ALA A 25 43.70 -2.14 -9.94
C ALA A 25 43.76 -1.01 -8.90
N PHE A 26 43.34 -1.27 -7.65
CA PHE A 26 43.14 -0.26 -6.60
C PHE A 26 43.84 -0.59 -5.27
N ARG A 27 45.00 -1.26 -5.34
CA ARG A 27 45.77 -1.73 -4.17
C ARG A 27 46.09 -0.64 -3.14
N ASP A 28 46.31 0.60 -3.60
CA ASP A 28 46.66 1.74 -2.75
C ASP A 28 45.46 2.33 -2.02
N ARG A 29 44.25 1.89 -2.39
CA ARG A 29 42.99 2.39 -1.85
C ARG A 29 42.25 1.37 -0.99
N TYR A 30 42.38 0.07 -1.24
CA TYR A 30 41.62 -0.98 -0.55
C TYR A 30 42.53 -1.92 0.26
N GLU A 31 42.03 -2.26 1.46
CA GLU A 31 42.50 -3.38 2.27
C GLU A 31 41.52 -4.53 2.15
N TYR A 32 41.92 -5.78 2.34
CA TYR A 32 41.09 -6.97 2.12
C TYR A 32 40.77 -7.69 3.41
N TRP A 33 39.53 -8.14 3.54
CA TRP A 33 39.08 -8.98 4.64
C TRP A 33 38.06 -10.02 4.17
N LYS A 34 38.32 -11.29 4.47
CA LYS A 34 37.37 -12.39 4.33
C LYS A 34 37.16 -13.00 5.70
N PRO A 35 36.01 -12.72 6.37
CA PRO A 35 35.82 -13.08 7.77
C PRO A 35 35.74 -14.59 8.03
N ILE A 36 35.15 -15.35 7.11
CA ILE A 36 34.99 -16.81 7.23
C ILE A 36 35.57 -17.48 5.99
N GLU A 37 36.38 -18.49 6.21
CA GLU A 37 36.94 -19.34 5.17
C GLU A 37 36.70 -20.81 5.50
N SER A 38 36.41 -21.63 4.48
CA SER A 38 36.33 -23.09 4.55
C SER A 38 37.02 -23.70 3.33
N GLY A 39 37.92 -24.67 3.57
CA GLY A 39 38.76 -25.25 2.55
C GLY A 39 39.97 -24.37 2.15
N PRO A 40 40.35 -24.29 0.85
CA PRO A 40 41.48 -23.50 0.38
C PRO A 40 41.36 -22.03 0.79
N SER A 41 42.49 -21.41 1.18
CA SER A 41 42.51 -20.04 1.68
C SER A 41 42.44 -19.01 0.57
N ASP A 42 41.35 -18.30 0.46
CA ASP A 42 41.22 -17.15 -0.44
C ASP A 42 42.13 -16.00 0.01
N SER A 43 42.19 -15.72 1.32
CA SER A 43 43.12 -14.74 1.89
C SER A 43 44.57 -15.08 1.60
N GLY A 44 44.95 -16.37 1.71
CA GLY A 44 46.29 -16.87 1.34
C GLY A 44 46.58 -16.64 -0.14
N ARG A 45 45.62 -16.90 -1.01
CA ARG A 45 45.74 -16.66 -2.45
C ARG A 45 45.88 -15.18 -2.81
N ILE A 46 45.17 -14.28 -2.11
CA ILE A 46 45.37 -12.84 -2.27
C ILE A 46 46.80 -12.44 -1.88
N MET A 47 47.30 -12.91 -0.73
CA MET A 47 48.67 -12.62 -0.29
C MET A 47 49.74 -13.15 -1.26
N GLU A 48 49.51 -14.31 -1.86
CA GLU A 48 50.44 -14.91 -2.83
C GLU A 48 50.48 -14.11 -4.14
N LEU A 49 49.29 -13.76 -4.69
CA LEU A 49 49.17 -13.15 -6.02
C LEU A 49 49.28 -11.61 -6.01
N ILE A 50 49.00 -10.98 -4.87
CA ILE A 50 49.14 -9.53 -4.67
C ILE A 50 49.83 -9.28 -3.32
N PRO A 51 51.14 -9.52 -3.20
CA PRO A 51 51.88 -9.41 -1.93
C PRO A 51 51.84 -8.01 -1.31
N GLU A 52 51.54 -6.98 -2.10
CA GLU A 52 51.43 -5.61 -1.63
C GLU A 52 50.06 -5.30 -1.01
N ALA A 53 49.05 -6.19 -1.17
CA ALA A 53 47.74 -5.98 -0.58
C ALA A 53 47.80 -6.19 0.95
N GLN A 54 47.20 -5.26 1.69
CA GLN A 54 47.00 -5.44 3.12
C GLN A 54 45.81 -6.39 3.34
N VAL A 55 46.10 -7.60 3.83
CA VAL A 55 45.11 -8.64 4.13
C VAL A 55 44.91 -8.75 5.63
N HIS A 56 43.69 -8.62 6.09
CA HIS A 56 43.36 -8.75 7.52
C HIS A 56 43.12 -10.21 7.92
N PRO A 57 43.38 -10.57 9.20
CA PRO A 57 43.17 -11.92 9.70
C PRO A 57 41.69 -12.35 9.56
N VAL A 58 41.48 -13.61 9.16
CA VAL A 58 40.17 -14.23 9.14
C VAL A 58 39.61 -14.35 10.56
N THR A 59 38.31 -14.18 10.73
CA THR A 59 37.67 -14.38 12.05
C THR A 59 37.56 -15.86 12.40
N LYS A 60 37.25 -16.69 11.39
CA LYS A 60 37.15 -18.15 11.54
C LYS A 60 37.54 -18.87 10.26
N ARG A 61 38.30 -19.94 10.40
CA ARG A 61 38.77 -20.78 9.29
C ARG A 61 38.55 -22.26 9.59
N PHE A 62 38.04 -22.98 8.60
CA PHE A 62 37.88 -24.43 8.60
C PHE A 62 38.71 -25.05 7.48
N SER A 63 39.25 -26.23 7.73
CA SER A 63 40.07 -26.98 6.76
C SER A 63 39.20 -27.68 5.71
N SER A 64 38.00 -28.07 6.07
CA SER A 64 37.04 -28.76 5.21
C SER A 64 36.40 -27.83 4.21
N PRO A 65 36.36 -28.14 2.88
CA PRO A 65 35.72 -27.29 1.85
C PRO A 65 34.19 -27.49 1.81
N LEU A 66 33.55 -27.20 2.93
CA LEU A 66 32.12 -27.39 3.14
C LEU A 66 31.47 -26.09 3.62
N ALA A 67 30.12 -26.04 3.60
CA ALA A 67 29.43 -24.94 4.25
C ALA A 67 29.89 -24.78 5.70
N PRO A 68 30.07 -23.52 6.19
CA PRO A 68 30.71 -23.28 7.51
C PRO A 68 30.07 -24.06 8.67
N PRO A 69 28.73 -24.21 8.81
CA PRO A 69 28.14 -25.02 9.90
C PRO A 69 28.50 -26.49 9.83
N LEU A 70 28.60 -27.04 8.61
CA LEU A 70 28.95 -28.45 8.42
C LEU A 70 30.45 -28.68 8.67
N ALA A 71 31.30 -27.78 8.20
CA ALA A 71 32.73 -27.81 8.47
C ALA A 71 33.01 -27.70 9.98
N ALA A 72 32.30 -26.80 10.67
CA ALA A 72 32.42 -26.63 12.12
C ALA A 72 32.03 -27.91 12.89
N ARG A 73 30.95 -28.58 12.50
CA ARG A 73 30.56 -29.87 13.10
C ARG A 73 31.64 -30.96 12.95
N LEU A 74 32.20 -31.05 11.73
CA LEU A 74 33.24 -32.04 11.45
C LEU A 74 34.54 -31.78 12.23
N GLU A 75 34.85 -30.51 12.46
CA GLU A 75 36.07 -30.07 13.17
C GLU A 75 35.83 -29.87 14.67
N ASN A 76 34.64 -30.23 15.16
CA ASN A 76 34.22 -30.08 16.56
C ASN A 76 34.40 -28.65 17.08
N ASP A 77 33.94 -27.67 16.27
CA ASP A 77 34.10 -26.25 16.48
C ASP A 77 32.75 -25.52 16.20
N CYS A 78 32.70 -24.19 16.30
CA CYS A 78 31.51 -23.41 16.05
C CYS A 78 31.78 -22.17 15.16
N VAL A 79 30.78 -21.71 14.45
CA VAL A 79 30.78 -20.43 13.74
C VAL A 79 30.13 -19.37 14.63
N PRO A 80 30.76 -18.21 14.89
CA PRO A 80 30.19 -17.15 15.69
C PRO A 80 28.89 -16.58 15.05
N MET A 81 28.08 -15.88 15.85
CA MET A 81 26.88 -15.19 15.37
C MET A 81 27.25 -14.04 14.42
N ALA A 82 26.35 -13.69 13.53
CA ALA A 82 26.50 -12.61 12.54
C ALA A 82 26.98 -11.29 13.18
N ALA A 83 26.37 -10.90 14.31
CA ALA A 83 26.75 -9.71 15.05
C ALA A 83 28.19 -9.75 15.60
N ASP A 84 28.61 -10.88 16.09
CA ASP A 84 29.97 -11.05 16.64
C ASP A 84 31.04 -10.97 15.55
N ILE A 85 30.74 -11.51 14.36
CA ILE A 85 31.63 -11.42 13.21
C ILE A 85 31.72 -9.97 12.74
N ALA A 86 30.58 -9.29 12.62
CA ALA A 86 30.51 -7.89 12.21
C ALA A 86 31.23 -6.94 13.19
N ALA A 87 31.17 -7.22 14.49
CA ALA A 87 31.88 -6.47 15.54
C ALA A 87 33.42 -6.60 15.42
N ARG A 88 33.91 -7.67 14.79
CA ARG A 88 35.35 -7.90 14.53
C ARG A 88 35.84 -7.30 13.21
N LYS A 89 35.00 -6.50 12.53
CA LYS A 89 35.40 -5.81 11.30
C LYS A 89 36.68 -5.00 11.53
N PRO A 90 37.74 -5.19 10.72
CA PRO A 90 39.01 -4.49 10.87
C PRO A 90 38.82 -2.96 10.72
N LYS A 91 39.65 -2.22 11.46
CA LYS A 91 39.84 -0.79 11.25
C LYS A 91 40.90 -0.60 10.18
N THR A 92 40.55 0.00 9.05
CA THR A 92 41.46 0.37 7.98
C THR A 92 42.25 1.65 8.32
N ARG A 93 43.31 1.92 7.59
CA ARG A 93 44.00 3.22 7.62
C ARG A 93 43.00 4.34 7.20
N PRO A 94 43.20 5.58 7.65
CA PRO A 94 42.29 6.69 7.38
C PRO A 94 42.04 6.99 5.89
N ASP A 95 43.00 6.68 5.04
CA ASP A 95 43.01 6.89 3.60
C ASP A 95 42.58 5.66 2.78
N ARG A 96 42.18 4.57 3.45
CA ARG A 96 41.86 3.30 2.80
C ARG A 96 40.47 2.82 3.12
N ASP A 97 39.86 2.20 2.11
CA ASP A 97 38.56 1.52 2.19
C ASP A 97 38.76 0.01 2.43
N LEU A 98 37.74 -0.69 2.87
CA LEU A 98 37.78 -2.14 3.11
C LEU A 98 36.98 -2.88 2.02
N LEU A 99 37.63 -3.84 1.37
CA LEU A 99 36.99 -4.83 0.51
C LEU A 99 36.68 -6.08 1.35
N ILE A 100 35.40 -6.41 1.49
CA ILE A 100 34.94 -7.54 2.30
C ILE A 100 34.39 -8.61 1.39
N GLU A 101 34.98 -9.78 1.37
CA GLU A 101 34.49 -10.90 0.56
C GLU A 101 33.67 -11.87 1.40
N THR A 102 32.42 -12.16 0.96
CA THR A 102 31.55 -13.17 1.56
C THR A 102 31.83 -14.56 0.97
N PHE A 103 31.31 -15.62 1.59
CA PHE A 103 31.37 -16.98 1.03
C PHE A 103 30.02 -17.37 0.40
N GLY A 104 30.00 -18.38 -0.48
CA GLY A 104 28.73 -18.89 -1.10
C GLY A 104 27.82 -17.81 -1.62
N SER A 105 26.51 -17.97 -1.40
CA SER A 105 25.50 -16.94 -1.64
C SER A 105 25.12 -16.20 -0.35
N PRO A 106 24.50 -15.03 -0.40
CA PRO A 106 24.01 -14.32 0.81
C PRO A 106 23.06 -15.15 1.68
N PHE A 107 22.40 -16.13 1.08
CA PHE A 107 21.45 -17.03 1.74
C PHE A 107 22.09 -18.34 2.22
N SER A 108 23.39 -18.54 1.97
CA SER A 108 24.12 -19.69 2.52
C SER A 108 24.12 -19.64 4.05
N PRO A 109 23.97 -20.78 4.74
CA PRO A 109 24.00 -20.82 6.19
C PRO A 109 25.35 -20.30 6.72
N LEU A 110 25.30 -19.30 7.61
CA LEU A 110 26.46 -18.79 8.33
C LEU A 110 26.80 -19.74 9.49
N ASN A 111 25.80 -20.05 10.30
CA ASN A 111 25.84 -21.02 11.38
C ASN A 111 24.52 -21.83 11.40
N GLU A 112 24.24 -22.56 12.46
CA GLU A 112 23.02 -23.38 12.57
C GLU A 112 21.72 -22.58 12.71
N GLN A 113 21.81 -21.29 13.01
CA GLN A 113 20.66 -20.41 13.32
C GLN A 113 20.48 -19.29 12.31
N GLU A 114 21.54 -18.88 11.62
CA GLU A 114 21.55 -17.71 10.75
C GLU A 114 22.13 -17.99 9.36
N SER A 115 21.57 -17.33 8.34
CA SER A 115 22.22 -17.15 7.04
C SER A 115 23.22 -15.98 7.10
N GLN A 116 23.90 -15.69 6.00
CA GLN A 116 24.79 -14.52 5.92
C GLN A 116 24.05 -13.17 5.90
N VAL A 117 22.73 -13.14 5.67
CA VAL A 117 21.97 -11.91 5.55
C VAL A 117 22.13 -10.98 6.75
N PRO A 118 21.95 -11.41 8.01
CA PRO A 118 22.17 -10.55 9.18
C PRO A 118 23.60 -9.98 9.27
N PHE A 119 24.60 -10.76 8.88
CA PHE A 119 25.99 -10.31 8.84
C PHE A 119 26.17 -9.19 7.78
N ILE A 120 25.66 -9.38 6.55
CA ILE A 120 25.74 -8.39 5.47
C ILE A 120 25.04 -7.09 5.89
N GLN A 121 23.86 -7.17 6.51
CA GLN A 121 23.14 -6.01 7.03
C GLN A 121 23.92 -5.28 8.14
N ALA A 122 24.52 -6.01 9.07
CA ALA A 122 25.32 -5.44 10.15
C ALA A 122 26.59 -4.72 9.67
N LEU A 123 27.13 -5.10 8.51
CA LEU A 123 28.26 -4.40 7.89
C LEU A 123 27.88 -3.00 7.41
N ALA A 124 26.63 -2.76 7.04
CA ALA A 124 26.13 -1.49 6.52
C ALA A 124 27.01 -0.89 5.40
N GLY A 125 27.59 -1.74 4.56
CA GLY A 125 28.48 -1.38 3.45
C GLY A 125 27.76 -1.37 2.10
N GLN A 126 28.43 -0.79 1.10
CA GLN A 126 27.98 -0.91 -0.28
C GLN A 126 28.22 -2.34 -0.77
N THR A 127 27.27 -2.89 -1.50
CA THR A 127 27.35 -4.27 -1.98
C THR A 127 27.48 -4.34 -3.50
N VAL A 128 28.27 -5.27 -4.00
CA VAL A 128 28.35 -5.66 -5.41
C VAL A 128 28.03 -7.15 -5.52
N LEU A 129 27.19 -7.53 -6.49
CA LEU A 129 26.81 -8.92 -6.68
C LEU A 129 27.59 -9.55 -7.83
N ILE A 130 28.35 -10.60 -7.53
CA ILE A 130 29.12 -11.36 -8.51
C ILE A 130 28.31 -12.58 -8.94
N SER A 131 28.22 -12.79 -10.25
CA SER A 131 27.58 -13.95 -10.85
C SER A 131 28.44 -14.53 -11.98
N SER A 132 28.35 -15.83 -12.22
CA SER A 132 29.01 -16.44 -13.39
C SER A 132 28.19 -16.14 -14.65
N SER A 133 28.87 -15.84 -15.77
CA SER A 133 28.24 -15.69 -17.10
C SER A 133 27.86 -17.04 -17.75
N SER A 134 28.00 -18.16 -17.04
CA SER A 134 27.62 -19.50 -17.53
C SER A 134 26.11 -19.65 -17.69
N LEU A 135 25.68 -20.70 -18.38
CA LEU A 135 24.26 -21.04 -18.61
C LEU A 135 23.43 -20.89 -17.33
N GLY A 136 22.30 -20.17 -17.44
CA GLY A 136 21.42 -19.83 -16.31
C GLY A 136 21.80 -18.55 -15.56
N ALA A 137 22.79 -17.77 -16.05
CA ALA A 137 23.23 -16.52 -15.45
C ALA A 137 22.08 -15.54 -15.13
N ILE A 138 21.15 -15.34 -16.08
CA ILE A 138 20.03 -14.42 -15.96
C ILE A 138 19.14 -14.84 -14.78
N GLY A 139 18.62 -16.08 -14.80
CA GLY A 139 17.69 -16.57 -13.79
C GLY A 139 18.31 -16.54 -12.40
N ARG A 140 19.53 -17.04 -12.23
CA ARG A 140 20.27 -17.09 -10.97
C ARG A 140 20.53 -15.70 -10.40
N THR A 141 20.95 -14.76 -11.25
CA THR A 141 21.23 -13.39 -10.83
C THR A 141 19.95 -12.64 -10.42
N VAL A 142 18.91 -12.72 -11.25
CA VAL A 142 17.62 -12.07 -10.97
C VAL A 142 16.99 -12.63 -9.70
N GLN A 143 16.98 -13.95 -9.50
CA GLN A 143 16.48 -14.58 -8.26
C GLN A 143 17.23 -14.08 -7.03
N CYS A 144 18.56 -14.01 -7.10
CA CYS A 144 19.37 -13.51 -5.99
C CYS A 144 19.08 -12.04 -5.68
N LEU A 145 18.94 -11.19 -6.70
CA LEU A 145 18.62 -9.77 -6.53
C LEU A 145 17.23 -9.55 -5.92
N VAL A 146 16.22 -10.29 -6.41
CA VAL A 146 14.86 -10.24 -5.85
C VAL A 146 14.86 -10.68 -4.38
N ALA A 147 15.57 -11.76 -4.05
CA ALA A 147 15.68 -12.23 -2.68
C ALA A 147 16.43 -11.24 -1.77
N LEU A 148 17.52 -10.60 -2.24
CA LEU A 148 18.25 -9.57 -1.50
C LEU A 148 17.40 -8.33 -1.22
N ALA A 149 16.57 -7.91 -2.17
CA ALA A 149 15.67 -6.78 -2.02
C ALA A 149 14.67 -6.95 -0.86
N VAL A 150 14.21 -8.18 -0.61
CA VAL A 150 13.33 -8.50 0.55
C VAL A 150 14.01 -8.13 1.87
N TYR A 151 15.34 -8.27 1.95
CA TYR A 151 16.12 -7.93 3.13
C TYR A 151 16.73 -6.52 3.09
N GLN A 152 16.28 -5.69 2.14
CA GLN A 152 16.78 -4.33 1.95
C GLN A 152 18.29 -4.25 1.66
N ILE A 153 18.84 -5.30 1.07
CA ILE A 153 20.21 -5.34 0.55
C ILE A 153 20.14 -5.07 -0.94
N ASN A 154 20.60 -3.89 -1.36
CA ASN A 154 20.54 -3.46 -2.74
C ASN A 154 21.97 -3.32 -3.30
N PRO A 155 22.45 -4.29 -4.08
CA PRO A 155 23.74 -4.18 -4.76
C PRO A 155 23.77 -2.96 -5.68
N ILE A 156 24.88 -2.24 -5.68
CA ILE A 156 25.09 -1.06 -6.53
C ILE A 156 25.37 -1.43 -7.99
N ALA A 157 25.82 -2.65 -8.22
CA ALA A 157 26.09 -3.21 -9.54
C ALA A 157 26.09 -4.74 -9.48
N VAL A 158 25.89 -5.36 -10.64
CA VAL A 158 26.17 -6.78 -10.89
C VAL A 158 27.44 -6.89 -11.73
N VAL A 159 28.29 -7.86 -11.41
CA VAL A 159 29.48 -8.20 -12.20
C VAL A 159 29.42 -9.65 -12.62
N LEU A 160 29.32 -9.88 -13.92
CA LEU A 160 29.39 -11.21 -14.53
C LEU A 160 30.86 -11.59 -14.72
N ILE A 161 31.25 -12.76 -14.23
CA ILE A 161 32.61 -13.30 -14.41
C ILE A 161 32.57 -14.49 -15.35
N GLY A 162 33.33 -14.42 -16.44
CA GLY A 162 33.42 -15.47 -17.43
C GLY A 162 33.49 -14.98 -18.87
N PRO A 163 33.14 -15.83 -19.87
CA PRO A 163 33.02 -15.42 -21.27
C PRO A 163 32.04 -14.26 -21.44
N ALA A 164 32.24 -13.43 -22.45
CA ALA A 164 31.32 -12.35 -22.76
C ALA A 164 29.94 -12.92 -23.14
N ASP A 165 28.89 -12.41 -22.49
CA ASP A 165 27.49 -12.75 -22.76
C ASP A 165 26.67 -11.46 -22.72
N ASP A 166 26.63 -10.77 -23.87
CA ASP A 166 25.90 -9.51 -24.00
C ASP A 166 24.42 -9.68 -23.77
N PHE A 167 23.84 -10.82 -24.18
CA PHE A 167 22.43 -11.10 -23.96
C PHE A 167 22.10 -11.22 -22.46
N ALA A 168 22.91 -11.95 -21.70
CA ALA A 168 22.72 -12.05 -20.25
C ALA A 168 22.91 -10.70 -19.56
N ARG A 169 23.95 -9.94 -19.95
CA ARG A 169 24.24 -8.62 -19.43
C ARG A 169 23.06 -7.65 -19.65
N GLU A 170 22.59 -7.55 -20.89
CA GLU A 170 21.48 -6.66 -21.26
C GLU A 170 20.17 -7.08 -20.62
N SER A 171 19.87 -8.39 -20.60
CA SER A 171 18.67 -8.92 -19.94
C SER A 171 18.64 -8.60 -18.44
N ILE A 172 19.73 -8.85 -17.71
CA ILE A 172 19.80 -8.55 -16.26
C ILE A 172 19.68 -7.04 -16.05
N GLN A 173 20.36 -6.22 -16.86
CA GLN A 173 20.28 -4.78 -16.77
C GLN A 173 18.85 -4.28 -17.05
N GLN A 174 18.19 -4.84 -18.04
CA GLN A 174 16.80 -4.49 -18.38
C GLN A 174 15.80 -4.87 -17.28
N TYR A 175 15.94 -6.06 -16.68
CA TYR A 175 15.03 -6.54 -15.63
C TYR A 175 15.20 -5.81 -14.29
N GLN A 176 16.41 -5.33 -13.97
CA GLN A 176 16.73 -4.79 -12.65
C GLN A 176 17.08 -3.30 -12.64
N GLY A 177 17.27 -2.70 -13.81
CA GLY A 177 17.57 -1.27 -13.95
C GLY A 177 18.89 -0.82 -13.31
N MET A 178 19.80 -1.76 -12.99
CA MET A 178 21.10 -1.48 -12.37
C MET A 178 22.26 -1.74 -13.34
N PRO A 179 23.43 -1.12 -13.14
CA PRO A 179 24.60 -1.39 -13.96
C PRO A 179 25.03 -2.85 -13.89
N VAL A 180 25.25 -3.46 -15.05
CA VAL A 180 25.78 -4.83 -15.18
C VAL A 180 27.07 -4.79 -15.97
N PHE A 181 28.14 -5.22 -15.35
CA PHE A 181 29.48 -5.25 -15.92
C PHE A 181 29.90 -6.68 -16.25
N GLN A 182 30.79 -6.82 -17.22
CA GLN A 182 31.35 -8.12 -17.62
C GLN A 182 32.86 -8.08 -17.41
N LEU A 183 33.37 -8.98 -16.58
CA LEU A 183 34.82 -9.20 -16.39
C LEU A 183 35.21 -10.59 -16.85
N ARG A 184 36.39 -10.69 -17.44
CA ARG A 184 36.98 -11.97 -17.85
C ARG A 184 37.99 -12.46 -16.80
N PRO A 185 37.98 -13.75 -16.43
CA PRO A 185 39.01 -14.31 -15.57
C PRO A 185 40.36 -14.27 -16.29
N THR A 186 41.46 -14.23 -15.51
CA THR A 186 42.78 -14.34 -16.09
C THR A 186 43.00 -15.71 -16.71
N GLN A 187 43.81 -15.77 -17.77
CA GLN A 187 44.26 -17.03 -18.36
C GLN A 187 45.44 -17.64 -17.58
N LYS A 188 46.21 -16.80 -16.88
CA LYS A 188 47.34 -17.22 -16.05
C LYS A 188 47.13 -16.80 -14.60
N TRP A 189 47.09 -17.77 -13.72
CA TRP A 189 46.88 -17.58 -12.29
C TRP A 189 48.20 -17.39 -11.55
N ASP A 190 48.98 -16.41 -12.02
CA ASP A 190 50.20 -15.92 -11.38
C ASP A 190 50.11 -14.37 -11.23
N ARG A 191 51.09 -13.83 -10.52
CA ARG A 191 51.14 -12.37 -10.24
C ARG A 191 51.09 -11.52 -11.52
N ALA A 192 51.86 -11.92 -12.55
CA ALA A 192 51.93 -11.18 -13.79
C ALA A 192 50.60 -11.24 -14.57
N GLY A 193 49.95 -12.43 -14.60
CA GLY A 193 48.69 -12.65 -15.25
C GLY A 193 47.54 -11.85 -14.59
N ILE A 194 47.48 -11.80 -13.25
CA ILE A 194 46.49 -10.99 -12.52
C ILE A 194 46.67 -9.50 -12.81
N GLN A 195 47.93 -9.00 -12.74
CA GLN A 195 48.23 -7.60 -13.04
C GLN A 195 47.89 -7.22 -14.49
N GLN A 196 48.16 -8.12 -15.45
CA GLN A 196 47.85 -7.91 -16.85
C GLN A 196 46.34 -7.89 -17.05
N ALA A 197 45.60 -8.87 -16.51
CA ALA A 197 44.13 -8.94 -16.61
C ALA A 197 43.45 -7.71 -15.98
N ALA A 198 43.98 -7.15 -14.90
CA ALA A 198 43.48 -5.92 -14.31
C ALA A 198 43.73 -4.68 -15.20
N ARG A 199 44.90 -4.59 -15.84
CA ARG A 199 45.21 -3.53 -16.82
C ARG A 199 44.31 -3.60 -18.06
N ASP A 200 44.13 -4.80 -18.60
CA ASP A 200 43.30 -5.01 -19.80
C ASP A 200 41.82 -4.66 -19.60
N GLN A 201 41.37 -4.62 -18.33
CA GLN A 201 40.01 -4.34 -17.95
C GLN A 201 39.88 -3.11 -17.07
N GLN A 202 40.87 -2.22 -17.09
CA GLN A 202 40.96 -1.05 -16.20
C GLN A 202 39.77 -0.08 -16.39
N GLU A 203 39.26 0.10 -17.61
CA GLU A 203 38.11 0.96 -17.88
C GLU A 203 36.85 0.43 -17.18
N ILE A 204 36.56 -0.86 -17.30
CA ILE A 204 35.39 -1.49 -16.65
C ILE A 204 35.53 -1.41 -15.12
N LEU A 205 36.71 -1.69 -14.58
CA LEU A 205 36.97 -1.57 -13.15
C LEU A 205 36.81 -0.12 -12.65
N ALA A 206 37.22 0.86 -13.45
CA ALA A 206 37.02 2.28 -13.15
C ALA A 206 35.54 2.68 -13.17
N GLU A 207 34.74 2.17 -14.11
CA GLU A 207 33.29 2.39 -14.14
C GLU A 207 32.59 1.82 -12.92
N ILE A 208 32.98 0.60 -12.49
CA ILE A 208 32.47 0.00 -11.24
C ILE A 208 32.86 0.89 -10.04
N ALA A 209 34.10 1.42 -10.01
CA ALA A 209 34.54 2.31 -8.95
C ALA A 209 33.78 3.65 -8.91
N VAL A 210 33.33 4.15 -10.06
CA VAL A 210 32.44 5.32 -10.13
C VAL A 210 31.08 4.99 -9.50
N CYS A 211 30.51 3.82 -9.77
CA CYS A 211 29.26 3.39 -9.12
C CYS A 211 29.43 3.33 -7.59
N VAL A 212 30.55 2.76 -7.11
CA VAL A 212 30.88 2.69 -5.67
C VAL A 212 31.01 4.10 -5.06
N LYS A 213 31.66 5.03 -5.75
CA LYS A 213 31.85 6.40 -5.28
C LYS A 213 30.53 7.18 -5.22
N ASN A 214 29.72 7.09 -6.27
CA ASN A 214 28.44 7.81 -6.36
C ASN A 214 27.42 7.33 -5.31
N ALA A 215 27.40 6.03 -5.02
CA ALA A 215 26.57 5.47 -3.97
C ALA A 215 27.03 5.91 -2.55
N ALA A 216 28.31 6.23 -2.34
CA ALA A 216 28.84 6.73 -1.07
C ALA A 216 28.43 8.18 -0.77
N LEU A 217 28.07 8.96 -1.79
CA LEU A 217 27.65 10.37 -1.67
C LEU A 217 26.13 10.51 -1.47
N SER A 218 25.37 9.46 -1.72
CA SER A 218 23.94 9.39 -1.46
C SER A 218 23.69 8.77 -0.08
N THR A 219 23.19 9.57 0.87
CA THR A 219 22.68 9.08 2.16
C THR A 219 21.62 8.00 1.90
N PRO A 220 21.60 6.88 2.63
CA PRO A 220 20.64 5.81 2.37
C PRO A 220 19.24 6.24 2.76
N CYS A 221 18.52 6.79 1.80
CA CYS A 221 17.07 6.78 1.84
C CYS A 221 16.64 5.47 1.18
N SER A 222 16.16 4.53 1.97
CA SER A 222 15.60 3.27 1.49
C SER A 222 14.27 3.52 0.78
N VAL A 223 14.34 3.97 -0.45
CA VAL A 223 13.21 4.00 -1.37
C VAL A 223 13.50 2.98 -2.45
N VAL A 224 12.63 1.99 -2.56
CA VAL A 224 12.52 1.19 -3.76
C VAL A 224 12.22 2.18 -4.89
N SER A 225 13.25 2.58 -5.63
CA SER A 225 13.03 3.35 -6.85
C SER A 225 12.38 2.39 -7.85
N THR A 226 11.10 2.57 -8.08
CA THR A 226 10.46 2.09 -9.31
C THR A 226 11.16 2.79 -10.46
N GLN A 227 12.25 2.20 -10.96
CA GLN A 227 12.92 2.75 -12.12
C GLN A 227 12.07 2.55 -13.35
N ARG A 228 11.94 3.62 -14.06
CA ARG A 228 11.16 3.93 -15.24
C ARG A 228 11.37 2.91 -16.36
N LEU A 229 10.33 2.18 -16.72
CA LEU A 229 10.18 1.58 -18.04
C LEU A 229 9.76 2.69 -19.01
N GLY A 230 10.63 3.10 -19.92
CA GLY A 230 10.30 4.03 -20.99
C GLY A 230 11.52 4.79 -21.52
N PRO A 231 11.48 5.36 -22.74
CA PRO A 231 12.58 6.12 -23.31
C PRO A 231 12.92 7.31 -22.40
N SER A 232 14.20 7.59 -22.24
CA SER A 232 14.74 8.68 -21.44
C SER A 232 14.17 10.04 -21.89
N SER A 233 13.05 10.45 -21.28
CA SER A 233 12.63 11.84 -21.36
C SER A 233 13.34 12.59 -20.22
N ASN A 234 13.98 13.70 -20.51
CA ASN A 234 14.52 14.63 -19.50
C ASN A 234 13.43 15.28 -18.60
N LYS A 235 12.18 14.80 -18.70
CA LYS A 235 11.02 15.34 -18.01
C LYS A 235 10.87 14.71 -16.63
N SER A 236 10.54 15.52 -15.64
CA SER A 236 10.18 15.10 -14.29
C SER A 236 8.95 14.17 -14.29
N ILE A 237 8.70 13.46 -13.17
CA ILE A 237 7.47 12.67 -13.01
C ILE A 237 6.23 13.53 -13.19
N LEU A 238 6.20 14.72 -12.59
CA LEU A 238 5.05 15.64 -12.67
C LEU A 238 4.79 16.13 -14.09
N GLU A 239 5.84 16.39 -14.89
CA GLU A 239 5.69 16.75 -16.31
C GLU A 239 5.15 15.60 -17.15
N ARG A 240 5.55 14.38 -16.84
CA ARG A 240 5.04 13.17 -17.52
C ARG A 240 3.60 12.86 -17.10
N ASP A 241 3.32 12.98 -15.82
CA ASP A 241 1.98 12.83 -15.24
C ASP A 241 0.97 13.76 -15.93
N ALA A 242 1.29 15.06 -15.99
CA ALA A 242 0.46 16.05 -16.65
C ALA A 242 0.17 15.76 -18.14
N GLN A 243 1.00 14.94 -18.80
CA GLN A 243 0.84 14.57 -20.22
C GLN A 243 0.13 13.24 -20.43
N THR A 244 0.06 12.36 -19.43
CA THR A 244 -0.34 10.97 -19.62
C THR A 244 -1.41 10.47 -18.65
N VAL A 245 -1.61 11.15 -17.52
CA VAL A 245 -2.54 10.70 -16.48
C VAL A 245 -3.70 11.68 -16.33
N TRP A 246 -4.91 11.14 -16.31
CA TRP A 246 -6.12 11.91 -16.00
C TRP A 246 -6.54 11.64 -14.56
N HIS A 247 -6.31 12.61 -13.69
CA HIS A 247 -6.67 12.49 -12.28
C HIS A 247 -8.18 12.61 -12.04
N PRO A 248 -8.74 11.83 -11.09
CA PRO A 248 -10.16 11.92 -10.73
C PRO A 248 -10.54 13.33 -10.25
N TYR A 249 -11.70 13.81 -10.66
CA TYR A 249 -12.27 15.11 -10.25
C TYR A 249 -11.34 16.32 -10.51
N THR A 250 -10.53 16.26 -11.54
CA THR A 250 -9.50 17.26 -11.84
C THR A 250 -9.64 17.78 -13.27
N SER A 251 -9.56 19.09 -13.45
CA SER A 251 -9.53 19.72 -14.77
C SER A 251 -8.20 19.41 -15.47
N LEU A 252 -8.23 19.03 -16.74
CA LEU A 252 -7.02 18.86 -17.54
C LEU A 252 -6.31 20.17 -17.88
N ARG A 253 -7.05 21.28 -17.91
CA ARG A 253 -6.51 22.57 -18.31
C ARG A 253 -5.94 23.37 -17.14
N ASP A 254 -6.56 23.28 -15.97
CA ASP A 254 -6.18 24.02 -14.76
C ASP A 254 -6.24 23.06 -13.54
N PRO A 255 -5.36 22.04 -13.50
CA PRO A 255 -5.29 21.14 -12.36
C PRO A 255 -4.61 21.79 -11.17
N ASP A 256 -5.07 21.48 -9.97
CA ASP A 256 -4.21 21.67 -8.80
C ASP A 256 -2.95 20.80 -8.97
N PRO A 257 -1.74 21.32 -8.73
CA PRO A 257 -0.52 20.55 -8.88
C PRO A 257 -0.56 19.28 -8.00
N PRO A 258 -0.35 18.09 -8.59
CA PRO A 258 -0.27 16.88 -7.81
C PRO A 258 1.02 16.86 -6.95
N LEU A 259 0.98 16.14 -5.84
CA LEU A 259 2.15 15.92 -4.98
C LEU A 259 2.86 14.65 -5.44
N GLU A 260 4.15 14.74 -5.74
CA GLU A 260 4.95 13.55 -6.03
C GLU A 260 5.22 12.78 -4.73
N CYS A 261 4.43 11.72 -4.49
CA CYS A 261 4.53 10.87 -3.33
C CYS A 261 5.48 9.70 -3.65
N VAL A 262 6.53 9.52 -2.84
CA VAL A 262 7.52 8.47 -3.00
C VAL A 262 7.38 7.36 -1.95
N GLY A 263 6.52 7.54 -0.96
CA GLY A 263 6.26 6.56 0.08
C GLY A 263 5.23 7.06 1.08
N ALA A 264 4.82 6.18 1.98
CA ALA A 264 3.91 6.52 3.06
C ALA A 264 4.20 5.66 4.30
N GLN A 265 3.98 6.19 5.48
CA GLN A 265 4.17 5.49 6.75
C GLN A 265 3.28 6.08 7.83
N ASP A 266 2.59 5.22 8.58
CA ASP A 266 1.67 5.63 9.66
C ASP A 266 0.66 6.69 9.17
N GLU A 267 0.62 7.88 9.74
CA GLU A 267 -0.23 8.99 9.29
C GLU A 267 0.40 9.89 8.21
N PHE A 268 1.59 9.56 7.69
CA PHE A 268 2.35 10.45 6.81
C PHE A 268 2.47 9.95 5.38
N LEU A 269 2.39 10.88 4.42
CA LEU A 269 2.89 10.75 3.06
C LEU A 269 4.32 11.31 2.98
N LEU A 270 5.20 10.63 2.26
CA LEU A 270 6.58 11.03 2.03
C LEU A 270 6.70 11.57 0.60
N LEU A 271 7.05 12.84 0.47
CA LEU A 271 7.12 13.50 -0.84
C LEU A 271 8.54 13.47 -1.41
N ALA A 272 8.65 13.56 -2.73
CA ALA A 272 9.93 13.55 -3.44
C ALA A 272 10.84 14.74 -3.07
N ASP A 273 10.26 15.86 -2.61
CA ASP A 273 11.01 17.04 -2.14
C ASP A 273 11.50 16.90 -0.67
N GLY A 274 11.30 15.74 -0.06
CA GLY A 274 11.74 15.41 1.30
C GLY A 274 10.75 15.80 2.41
N ARG A 275 9.63 16.46 2.09
CA ARG A 275 8.61 16.78 3.10
C ARG A 275 7.86 15.53 3.54
N ARG A 276 7.52 15.49 4.83
CA ARG A 276 6.54 14.57 5.41
C ARG A 276 5.24 15.34 5.63
N VAL A 277 4.17 14.88 5.02
CA VAL A 277 2.85 15.53 5.06
C VAL A 277 1.87 14.61 5.76
N ILE A 278 1.12 15.13 6.73
CA ILE A 278 0.07 14.36 7.41
C ILE A 278 -1.07 14.09 6.44
N ASP A 279 -1.43 12.82 6.28
CA ASP A 279 -2.60 12.40 5.50
C ASP A 279 -3.89 12.58 6.33
N GLY A 280 -4.35 13.81 6.41
CA GLY A 280 -5.50 14.19 7.23
C GLY A 280 -6.86 13.69 6.71
N ILE A 281 -6.87 12.96 5.60
CA ILE A 281 -8.08 12.37 4.98
C ILE A 281 -7.97 10.86 4.74
N SER A 282 -6.97 10.19 5.33
CA SER A 282 -6.77 8.74 5.19
C SER A 282 -6.76 8.28 3.73
N SER A 283 -6.02 8.98 2.85
CA SER A 283 -5.95 8.71 1.40
C SER A 283 -7.35 8.43 0.80
N TRP A 284 -8.22 9.40 0.97
CA TRP A 284 -9.63 9.35 0.57
C TRP A 284 -10.47 8.32 1.34
N TRP A 285 -10.31 8.33 2.69
CA TRP A 285 -11.13 7.59 3.66
C TRP A 285 -10.84 6.08 3.70
N THR A 286 -9.80 5.61 3.03
CA THR A 286 -9.48 4.18 2.90
C THR A 286 -8.52 3.67 3.97
N ILE A 287 -7.48 4.45 4.29
CA ILE A 287 -6.44 4.08 5.26
C ILE A 287 -6.97 4.19 6.68
N LEU A 288 -7.21 3.06 7.35
CA LEU A 288 -7.81 3.07 8.68
C LEU A 288 -6.77 3.12 9.81
N TYR A 289 -5.77 2.23 9.76
CA TYR A 289 -4.78 2.07 10.83
C TYR A 289 -3.43 2.73 10.52
N GLY A 290 -3.36 3.54 9.49
CA GLY A 290 -2.13 4.13 8.98
C GLY A 290 -1.52 3.36 7.82
N HIS A 291 -0.64 4.04 7.10
CA HIS A 291 0.03 3.49 5.94
C HIS A 291 0.99 2.36 6.32
N ARG A 292 1.01 1.30 5.52
CA ARG A 292 1.91 0.16 5.69
C ARG A 292 1.79 -0.51 7.07
N HIS A 293 0.59 -0.56 7.63
CA HIS A 293 0.39 -1.21 8.93
C HIS A 293 0.96 -2.64 8.92
N PRO A 294 1.85 -3.01 9.88
CA PRO A 294 2.64 -4.24 9.79
C PRO A 294 1.80 -5.52 9.73
N VAL A 295 0.67 -5.57 10.42
CA VAL A 295 -0.25 -6.74 10.39
C VAL A 295 -0.87 -6.92 9.01
N LEU A 296 -1.29 -5.83 8.35
CA LEU A 296 -1.89 -5.89 7.01
C LEU A 296 -0.83 -6.24 5.95
N LEU A 297 0.35 -5.64 6.06
CA LEU A 297 1.47 -5.94 5.17
C LEU A 297 1.90 -7.41 5.27
N SER A 298 2.02 -7.93 6.50
CA SER A 298 2.34 -9.34 6.73
C SER A 298 1.27 -10.28 6.16
N ALA A 299 -0.02 -9.94 6.31
CA ALA A 299 -1.11 -10.74 5.75
C ALA A 299 -1.06 -10.79 4.21
N LEU A 300 -0.75 -9.66 3.57
CA LEU A 300 -0.56 -9.59 2.12
C LEU A 300 0.61 -10.46 1.65
N GLN A 301 1.77 -10.32 2.31
CA GLN A 301 2.98 -11.09 1.98
C GLN A 301 2.78 -12.59 2.15
N GLU A 302 2.08 -13.00 3.21
CA GLU A 302 1.80 -14.41 3.45
C GLU A 302 0.81 -14.98 2.42
N ALA A 303 -0.26 -14.27 2.12
CA ALA A 303 -1.24 -14.69 1.12
C ALA A 303 -0.62 -14.80 -0.28
N ALA A 304 0.30 -13.89 -0.64
CA ALA A 304 0.99 -13.87 -1.92
C ALA A 304 1.92 -15.08 -2.16
N LYS A 305 2.26 -15.85 -1.12
CA LYS A 305 2.99 -17.12 -1.27
C LYS A 305 2.14 -18.24 -1.89
N SER A 306 0.82 -18.14 -1.77
CA SER A 306 -0.12 -19.19 -2.17
C SER A 306 -1.08 -18.79 -3.28
N PHE A 307 -1.36 -17.49 -3.41
CA PHE A 307 -2.32 -16.95 -4.37
C PHE A 307 -1.76 -15.73 -5.08
N ASP A 308 -2.17 -15.57 -6.33
CA ASP A 308 -2.33 -14.29 -7.02
C ASP A 308 -3.82 -13.99 -7.18
N HIS A 309 -4.49 -14.63 -8.14
CA HIS A 309 -5.91 -14.52 -8.37
C HIS A 309 -6.50 -15.87 -8.83
N VAL A 310 -7.73 -16.15 -8.38
CA VAL A 310 -8.56 -17.26 -8.89
C VAL A 310 -9.98 -16.74 -9.11
N HIS A 311 -10.62 -17.15 -10.22
CA HIS A 311 -12.02 -16.77 -10.48
C HIS A 311 -12.96 -17.35 -9.44
N PHE A 312 -13.94 -16.58 -8.98
CA PHE A 312 -14.82 -16.99 -7.87
C PHE A 312 -16.11 -17.69 -8.32
N ALA A 313 -16.40 -17.73 -9.61
CA ALA A 313 -17.55 -18.46 -10.16
C ALA A 313 -17.25 -19.98 -10.23
N GLY A 314 -17.65 -20.71 -9.21
CA GLY A 314 -17.43 -22.15 -9.07
C GLY A 314 -16.11 -22.56 -8.39
N VAL A 315 -15.26 -21.60 -8.02
CA VAL A 315 -14.07 -21.80 -7.18
C VAL A 315 -14.23 -21.00 -5.91
N THR A 316 -13.71 -21.50 -4.79
CA THR A 316 -13.71 -20.80 -3.50
C THR A 316 -12.34 -20.89 -2.85
N HIS A 317 -12.11 -20.06 -1.83
CA HIS A 317 -10.88 -20.06 -1.03
C HIS A 317 -11.12 -19.60 0.41
N ALA A 318 -10.32 -20.09 1.32
CA ALA A 318 -10.50 -19.85 2.76
C ALA A 318 -10.58 -18.36 3.15
N PRO A 319 -9.74 -17.44 2.63
CA PRO A 319 -9.87 -16.02 2.97
C PRO A 319 -11.24 -15.40 2.69
N ALA A 320 -11.89 -15.75 1.57
CA ALA A 320 -13.23 -15.23 1.27
C ALA A 320 -14.28 -15.76 2.24
N VAL A 321 -14.23 -17.07 2.55
CA VAL A 321 -15.17 -17.69 3.49
C VAL A 321 -14.99 -17.09 4.89
N GLU A 322 -13.76 -17.04 5.40
CA GLU A 322 -13.46 -16.48 6.72
C GLU A 322 -13.90 -15.00 6.84
N LEU A 323 -13.66 -14.20 5.80
CA LEU A 323 -14.11 -12.82 5.80
C LEU A 323 -15.63 -12.71 5.85
N ALA A 324 -16.35 -13.48 5.03
CA ALA A 324 -17.82 -13.50 5.02
C ALA A 324 -18.38 -13.87 6.39
N GLU A 325 -17.87 -14.93 7.01
CA GLU A 325 -18.27 -15.36 8.35
C GLU A 325 -18.09 -14.26 9.39
N ARG A 326 -16.92 -13.60 9.38
CA ARG A 326 -16.62 -12.47 10.29
C ARG A 326 -17.52 -11.27 10.09
N MET A 327 -17.80 -10.91 8.84
CA MET A 327 -18.72 -9.80 8.53
C MET A 327 -20.13 -10.13 9.01
N LEU A 328 -20.63 -11.34 8.76
CA LEU A 328 -21.95 -11.78 9.17
C LEU A 328 -22.10 -11.84 10.69
N GLN A 329 -21.03 -12.22 11.43
CA GLN A 329 -21.04 -12.20 12.91
C GLN A 329 -21.27 -10.80 13.49
N THR A 330 -21.01 -9.75 12.74
CA THR A 330 -21.20 -8.35 13.17
C THR A 330 -22.43 -7.68 12.57
N ALA A 331 -23.08 -8.34 11.62
CA ALA A 331 -24.33 -7.88 11.02
C ALA A 331 -25.50 -8.01 12.03
N PRO A 332 -26.60 -7.24 11.86
CA PRO A 332 -27.74 -7.30 12.78
C PRO A 332 -28.56 -8.59 12.66
N TRP A 333 -28.23 -9.46 11.75
CA TRP A 333 -28.85 -10.76 11.48
C TRP A 333 -27.78 -11.81 11.17
N GLN A 334 -28.05 -13.12 11.43
CA GLN A 334 -27.03 -14.16 11.34
C GLN A 334 -27.00 -14.88 9.98
N ASP A 335 -28.08 -15.38 9.48
CA ASP A 335 -28.13 -16.28 8.31
C ASP A 335 -28.10 -15.55 6.95
N GLY A 336 -27.39 -14.45 6.86
CA GLY A 336 -27.21 -13.67 5.63
C GLY A 336 -26.20 -14.29 4.66
N ARG A 337 -25.93 -13.55 3.58
CA ARG A 337 -24.86 -13.86 2.61
C ARG A 337 -24.08 -12.60 2.27
N VAL A 338 -22.83 -12.82 1.88
CA VAL A 338 -21.93 -11.75 1.43
C VAL A 338 -21.66 -11.91 -0.05
N PHE A 339 -21.87 -10.85 -0.81
CA PHE A 339 -21.49 -10.75 -2.22
C PHE A 339 -20.31 -9.79 -2.34
N TYR A 340 -19.20 -10.25 -2.93
CA TYR A 340 -17.99 -9.45 -3.06
C TYR A 340 -17.93 -8.65 -4.36
N SER A 341 -17.39 -7.45 -4.26
CA SER A 341 -17.03 -6.57 -5.37
C SER A 341 -15.69 -5.87 -5.06
N ASP A 342 -15.29 -4.87 -5.85
CA ASP A 342 -13.95 -4.27 -5.75
C ASP A 342 -13.96 -2.83 -5.21
N ASN A 343 -15.10 -2.12 -5.30
CA ASN A 343 -15.23 -0.74 -4.81
C ASN A 343 -16.64 -0.43 -4.31
N GLY A 344 -16.80 0.71 -3.63
CA GLY A 344 -18.08 1.10 -3.04
C GLY A 344 -19.22 1.24 -4.04
N SER A 345 -18.97 1.84 -5.21
CA SER A 345 -20.00 2.00 -6.25
C SER A 345 -20.53 0.66 -6.74
N THR A 346 -19.64 -0.35 -6.93
CA THR A 346 -20.05 -1.70 -7.35
C THR A 346 -20.80 -2.44 -6.25
N ALA A 347 -20.48 -2.21 -4.96
CA ALA A 347 -21.29 -2.75 -3.87
C ALA A 347 -22.72 -2.16 -3.85
N VAL A 348 -22.86 -0.86 -4.13
CA VAL A 348 -24.16 -0.20 -4.28
C VAL A 348 -24.93 -0.75 -5.49
N GLU A 349 -24.27 -0.91 -6.64
CA GLU A 349 -24.89 -1.55 -7.82
C GLU A 349 -25.47 -2.95 -7.50
N VAL A 350 -24.70 -3.76 -6.75
CA VAL A 350 -25.15 -5.07 -6.30
C VAL A 350 -26.38 -4.95 -5.40
N ALA A 351 -26.37 -4.01 -4.44
CA ALA A 351 -27.49 -3.81 -3.53
C ALA A 351 -28.77 -3.35 -4.27
N LEU A 352 -28.66 -2.42 -5.21
CA LEU A 352 -29.79 -1.94 -6.02
C LEU A 352 -30.38 -3.07 -6.88
N LYS A 353 -29.51 -3.84 -7.54
CA LYS A 353 -29.93 -5.00 -8.35
C LYS A 353 -30.59 -6.08 -7.48
N MET A 354 -30.03 -6.40 -6.31
CA MET A 354 -30.65 -7.34 -5.38
C MET A 354 -32.01 -6.86 -4.89
N ALA A 355 -32.13 -5.58 -4.54
CA ALA A 355 -33.39 -5.00 -4.10
C ALA A 355 -34.48 -5.06 -5.18
N TYR A 356 -34.15 -4.75 -6.43
CA TYR A 356 -35.11 -4.85 -7.53
C TYR A 356 -35.48 -6.32 -7.84
N GLN A 357 -34.50 -7.21 -7.97
CA GLN A 357 -34.73 -8.61 -8.30
C GLN A 357 -35.49 -9.33 -7.17
N PHE A 358 -35.30 -8.93 -5.90
CA PHE A 358 -36.09 -9.40 -4.77
C PHE A 358 -37.60 -9.23 -5.03
N TRP A 359 -38.01 -8.03 -5.46
CA TRP A 359 -39.42 -7.75 -5.76
C TRP A 359 -39.94 -8.48 -7.00
N CYS A 360 -39.11 -8.63 -8.03
CA CYS A 360 -39.45 -9.48 -9.17
C CYS A 360 -39.74 -10.92 -8.74
N HIS A 361 -38.92 -11.49 -7.83
CA HIS A 361 -39.13 -12.84 -7.32
C HIS A 361 -40.37 -12.97 -6.41
N HIS A 362 -40.83 -11.88 -5.84
CA HIS A 362 -42.07 -11.82 -5.07
C HIS A 362 -43.31 -11.46 -5.91
N GLY A 363 -43.18 -11.40 -7.23
CA GLY A 363 -44.29 -11.10 -8.13
C GLY A 363 -44.64 -9.60 -8.21
N GLU A 364 -43.79 -8.71 -7.72
CA GLU A 364 -43.97 -7.26 -7.72
C GLU A 364 -42.93 -6.52 -8.64
N PRO A 365 -42.78 -6.89 -9.94
CA PRO A 365 -41.80 -6.27 -10.82
C PRO A 365 -42.09 -4.78 -11.13
N GLY A 366 -43.23 -4.28 -10.72
CA GLY A 366 -43.60 -2.86 -10.82
C GLY A 366 -42.89 -1.95 -9.82
N ARG A 367 -42.20 -2.50 -8.83
CA ARG A 367 -41.39 -1.72 -7.88
C ARG A 367 -40.04 -1.35 -8.52
N THR A 368 -40.06 -0.37 -9.40
CA THR A 368 -38.89 0.05 -10.19
C THR A 368 -38.23 1.32 -9.68
N ARG A 369 -38.83 1.99 -8.70
CA ARG A 369 -38.30 3.26 -8.17
C ARG A 369 -37.43 3.03 -6.94
N PHE A 370 -36.42 3.86 -6.80
CA PHE A 370 -35.57 3.95 -5.62
C PHE A 370 -35.65 5.33 -5.00
N ILE A 371 -35.41 5.43 -3.70
CA ILE A 371 -35.37 6.71 -3.00
C ILE A 371 -33.99 6.90 -2.41
N GLY A 372 -33.34 8.02 -2.78
CA GLY A 372 -32.16 8.58 -2.14
C GLY A 372 -32.53 9.82 -1.33
N PHE A 373 -31.54 10.39 -0.66
CA PHE A 373 -31.74 11.58 0.17
C PHE A 373 -30.86 12.74 -0.30
N GLU A 374 -31.36 13.98 -0.12
CA GLU A 374 -30.60 15.19 -0.45
C GLU A 374 -29.21 15.19 0.21
N GLY A 375 -28.17 15.41 -0.59
CA GLY A 375 -26.78 15.35 -0.18
C GLY A 375 -26.21 13.94 -0.03
N GLY A 376 -26.95 12.90 -0.45
CA GLY A 376 -26.44 11.53 -0.55
C GLY A 376 -25.47 11.37 -1.72
N TYR A 377 -24.42 10.55 -1.51
CA TYR A 377 -23.48 10.16 -2.55
C TYR A 377 -23.13 8.67 -2.40
N HIS A 378 -23.42 7.91 -3.46
CA HIS A 378 -23.30 6.46 -3.42
C HIS A 378 -22.29 5.89 -4.42
N GLY A 379 -21.64 6.74 -5.20
CA GLY A 379 -20.62 6.38 -6.19
C GLY A 379 -20.88 6.92 -7.59
N ASP A 380 -19.97 6.60 -8.52
CA ASP A 380 -19.92 7.18 -9.87
C ASP A 380 -20.37 6.21 -10.98
N THR A 381 -20.87 5.03 -10.64
CA THR A 381 -21.55 4.16 -11.61
C THR A 381 -22.99 4.60 -11.84
N PHE A 382 -23.58 4.27 -12.99
CA PHE A 382 -24.91 4.79 -13.37
C PHE A 382 -26.01 4.49 -12.34
N GLY A 383 -26.01 3.32 -11.72
CA GLY A 383 -26.99 3.02 -10.67
C GLY A 383 -26.74 3.84 -9.40
N ALA A 384 -25.50 3.94 -8.96
CA ALA A 384 -25.12 4.76 -7.79
C ALA A 384 -25.41 6.26 -8.03
N MET A 385 -25.12 6.78 -9.23
CA MET A 385 -25.47 8.16 -9.63
C MET A 385 -26.98 8.38 -9.63
N SER A 386 -27.77 7.39 -10.07
CA SER A 386 -29.24 7.50 -10.15
C SER A 386 -29.87 7.75 -8.78
N VAL A 387 -29.32 7.18 -7.71
CA VAL A 387 -29.83 7.35 -6.34
C VAL A 387 -29.14 8.48 -5.57
N SER A 388 -28.17 9.15 -6.18
CA SER A 388 -27.47 10.33 -5.63
C SER A 388 -27.96 11.64 -6.26
N ARG A 389 -28.06 11.70 -7.59
CA ARG A 389 -28.52 12.82 -8.43
C ARG A 389 -27.96 14.20 -8.06
N ASP A 390 -26.70 14.27 -7.64
CA ASP A 390 -26.05 15.55 -7.42
C ASP A 390 -25.84 16.26 -8.77
N PRO A 391 -26.37 17.48 -8.96
CA PRO A 391 -26.33 18.15 -10.27
C PRO A 391 -24.91 18.57 -10.68
N VAL A 392 -24.00 18.78 -9.74
CA VAL A 392 -22.60 19.14 -10.03
C VAL A 392 -21.83 17.94 -10.58
N PHE A 393 -22.02 16.77 -9.97
CA PHE A 393 -21.28 15.57 -10.38
C PHE A 393 -21.97 14.86 -11.56
N PHE A 394 -23.29 14.82 -11.58
CA PHE A 394 -24.04 13.89 -12.43
C PHE A 394 -24.97 14.56 -13.44
N GLY A 395 -25.09 15.89 -13.43
CA GLY A 395 -26.06 16.61 -14.28
C GLY A 395 -25.93 16.30 -15.78
N CYS A 396 -24.72 16.13 -16.32
CA CYS A 396 -24.53 15.76 -17.72
C CYS A 396 -24.97 14.31 -18.05
N PHE A 397 -25.08 13.44 -17.05
CA PHE A 397 -25.49 12.04 -17.19
C PHE A 397 -26.99 11.83 -16.93
N GLU A 398 -27.72 12.86 -16.50
CA GLU A 398 -29.14 12.79 -16.14
C GLU A 398 -30.03 12.02 -17.18
N PRO A 399 -29.83 12.17 -18.50
CA PRO A 399 -30.62 11.44 -19.49
C PRO A 399 -30.40 9.91 -19.49
N LEU A 400 -29.31 9.43 -18.86
CA LEU A 400 -28.92 8.02 -18.82
C LEU A 400 -29.25 7.35 -17.48
N LEU A 401 -29.69 8.13 -16.49
CA LEU A 401 -30.00 7.64 -15.16
C LEU A 401 -31.41 7.03 -15.11
N PHE A 402 -31.55 5.92 -14.38
CA PHE A 402 -32.88 5.38 -14.13
C PHE A 402 -33.63 6.25 -13.11
N GLN A 403 -34.98 6.09 -13.05
CA GLN A 403 -35.82 6.88 -12.17
C GLN A 403 -35.57 6.56 -10.69
N ALA A 404 -35.09 7.54 -9.95
CA ALA A 404 -35.02 7.56 -8.52
C ALA A 404 -35.49 8.92 -8.00
N ASP A 405 -36.03 8.95 -6.80
CA ASP A 405 -36.52 10.15 -6.17
C ASP A 405 -35.56 10.58 -5.07
N ILE A 406 -35.21 11.86 -5.07
CA ILE A 406 -34.36 12.44 -4.02
C ILE A 406 -35.26 13.27 -3.11
N VAL A 407 -35.36 12.85 -1.85
CA VAL A 407 -36.18 13.49 -0.85
C VAL A 407 -35.35 14.14 0.25
N PRO A 408 -35.88 15.18 0.93
CA PRO A 408 -35.21 15.70 2.14
C PRO A 408 -34.97 14.60 3.17
N LEU A 409 -33.89 14.72 3.96
CA LEU A 409 -33.55 13.75 4.99
C LEU A 409 -34.46 13.90 6.23
N SER A 410 -35.72 13.47 6.07
CA SER A 410 -36.78 13.54 7.07
C SER A 410 -37.71 12.33 6.93
N ALA A 411 -38.13 11.75 8.04
CA ALA A 411 -39.05 10.64 8.10
C ALA A 411 -40.44 11.06 7.60
N GLU A 412 -40.91 12.27 7.94
CA GLU A 412 -42.18 12.81 7.54
C GLU A 412 -42.26 12.98 6.00
N ARG A 413 -41.17 13.54 5.41
CA ARG A 413 -41.10 13.71 3.94
C ARG A 413 -41.01 12.37 3.22
N LEU A 414 -40.30 11.42 3.77
CA LEU A 414 -40.27 10.07 3.21
C LEU A 414 -41.64 9.41 3.27
N ASP A 415 -42.34 9.51 4.38
CA ASP A 415 -43.69 8.95 4.57
C ASP A 415 -44.71 9.55 3.59
N GLU A 416 -44.72 10.89 3.47
CA GLU A 416 -45.56 11.61 2.49
C GLU A 416 -45.29 11.08 1.07
N HIS A 417 -44.04 11.00 0.67
CA HIS A 417 -43.66 10.57 -0.68
C HIS A 417 -43.95 9.09 -0.96
N LEU A 418 -43.79 8.22 0.02
CA LEU A 418 -44.11 6.79 -0.11
C LEU A 418 -45.60 6.52 -0.25
N ARG A 419 -46.47 7.35 0.39
CA ARG A 419 -47.94 7.27 0.18
C ARG A 419 -48.35 7.57 -1.25
N GLU A 420 -47.65 8.52 -1.91
CA GLU A 420 -47.91 8.87 -3.32
C GLU A 420 -47.44 7.76 -4.27
N LEU A 421 -46.34 7.05 -3.91
CA LEU A 421 -45.71 6.04 -4.74
C LEU A 421 -46.08 4.59 -4.35
N GLN A 422 -47.22 4.40 -3.73
CA GLN A 422 -47.62 3.10 -3.19
C GLN A 422 -47.42 1.95 -4.20
N GLY A 423 -46.67 0.91 -3.79
CA GLY A 423 -46.36 -0.27 -4.60
C GLY A 423 -45.34 -0.06 -5.74
N LYS A 424 -44.69 1.12 -5.85
CA LYS A 424 -43.73 1.40 -6.92
C LYS A 424 -42.27 1.45 -6.45
N VAL A 425 -42.03 1.57 -5.13
CA VAL A 425 -40.69 1.75 -4.57
C VAL A 425 -40.08 0.38 -4.19
N ALA A 426 -38.86 0.13 -4.67
CA ALA A 426 -38.10 -1.07 -4.37
C ALA A 426 -37.33 -0.92 -3.06
N ALA A 427 -36.58 0.17 -2.90
CA ALA A 427 -35.76 0.41 -1.73
C ALA A 427 -35.50 1.91 -1.50
N VAL A 428 -35.17 2.23 -0.26
CA VAL A 428 -34.49 3.47 0.12
C VAL A 428 -33.01 3.16 0.36
N ILE A 429 -32.13 4.13 0.06
CA ILE A 429 -30.69 4.04 0.34
C ILE A 429 -30.23 5.28 1.09
N LEU A 430 -29.40 5.08 2.12
CA LEU A 430 -28.89 6.16 2.97
C LEU A 430 -27.48 5.83 3.50
N GLU A 431 -26.62 6.84 3.55
CA GLU A 431 -25.35 6.81 4.30
C GLU A 431 -25.65 7.02 5.81
N PRO A 432 -25.48 6.01 6.69
CA PRO A 432 -25.83 6.14 8.10
C PRO A 432 -24.96 7.17 8.82
N LEU A 433 -25.58 8.07 9.56
CA LEU A 433 -25.01 9.13 10.41
C LEU A 433 -24.25 10.24 9.69
N VAL A 434 -23.56 9.97 8.59
CA VAL A 434 -22.75 10.97 7.88
C VAL A 434 -22.87 10.78 6.38
N GLN A 435 -23.41 11.79 5.69
CA GLN A 435 -23.36 11.87 4.23
C GLN A 435 -22.01 12.50 3.82
N GLY A 436 -21.09 11.66 3.33
CA GLY A 436 -19.69 12.03 3.16
C GLY A 436 -19.45 13.08 2.10
N ALA A 437 -19.52 12.71 0.82
CA ALA A 437 -19.25 13.60 -0.31
C ALA A 437 -20.26 14.77 -0.43
N GLY A 438 -21.45 14.63 0.13
CA GLY A 438 -22.44 15.69 0.24
C GLY A 438 -22.10 16.81 1.22
N GLY A 439 -20.84 16.89 1.66
CA GLY A 439 -20.33 17.95 2.54
C GLY A 439 -20.24 17.52 4.01
N MET A 440 -19.99 16.25 4.30
CA MET A 440 -19.91 15.72 5.67
C MET A 440 -21.12 16.09 6.52
N ARG A 441 -22.32 16.01 5.93
CA ARG A 441 -23.58 16.32 6.63
C ARG A 441 -23.87 15.24 7.64
N MET A 442 -24.11 15.64 8.90
CA MET A 442 -24.33 14.71 10.00
C MET A 442 -25.78 14.71 10.45
N HIS A 443 -26.29 13.53 10.78
CA HIS A 443 -27.64 13.37 11.33
C HIS A 443 -27.62 12.47 12.59
N SER A 444 -28.67 12.60 13.39
CA SER A 444 -28.76 11.88 14.66
C SER A 444 -29.12 10.41 14.45
N PRO A 445 -28.72 9.51 15.37
CA PRO A 445 -29.21 8.13 15.39
C PRO A 445 -30.73 8.02 15.43
N ALA A 446 -31.43 8.95 16.11
CA ALA A 446 -32.89 8.99 16.16
C ALA A 446 -33.47 9.20 14.76
N ARG A 447 -32.99 10.22 14.01
CA ARG A 447 -33.44 10.48 12.63
C ARG A 447 -33.23 9.28 11.72
N LEU A 448 -32.10 8.60 11.83
CA LEU A 448 -31.83 7.38 11.05
C LEU A 448 -32.84 6.27 11.41
N ARG A 449 -33.16 6.11 12.69
CA ARG A 449 -34.16 5.14 13.14
C ARG A 449 -35.54 5.46 12.58
N ASP A 450 -35.99 6.72 12.72
CA ASP A 450 -37.32 7.15 12.24
C ASP A 450 -37.48 6.89 10.74
N ILE A 451 -36.44 7.17 9.93
CA ILE A 451 -36.44 6.88 8.48
C ILE A 451 -36.53 5.38 8.21
N ALA A 452 -35.77 4.55 8.94
CA ALA A 452 -35.81 3.09 8.77
C ALA A 452 -37.15 2.50 9.20
N GLU A 453 -37.82 3.08 10.22
CA GLU A 453 -39.16 2.69 10.66
C GLU A 453 -40.21 3.02 9.58
N VAL A 454 -40.18 4.20 9.00
CA VAL A 454 -41.07 4.56 7.87
C VAL A 454 -40.85 3.59 6.69
N ALA A 455 -39.62 3.26 6.31
CA ALA A 455 -39.37 2.29 5.24
C ALA A 455 -39.98 0.92 5.56
N ARG A 456 -39.81 0.45 6.79
CA ARG A 456 -40.36 -0.84 7.27
C ARG A 456 -41.88 -0.82 7.24
N ASP A 457 -42.55 0.26 7.73
CA ASP A 457 -43.99 0.37 7.84
C ASP A 457 -44.66 0.41 6.46
N HIS A 458 -43.95 0.93 5.43
CA HIS A 458 -44.38 0.88 4.03
C HIS A 458 -43.93 -0.39 3.28
N ASN A 459 -43.33 -1.38 3.97
CA ASN A 459 -42.78 -2.58 3.36
C ASN A 459 -41.79 -2.27 2.21
N ILE A 460 -40.85 -1.34 2.46
CA ILE A 460 -39.80 -0.95 1.52
C ILE A 460 -38.46 -1.48 2.05
N LEU A 461 -37.58 -1.98 1.16
CA LEU A 461 -36.24 -2.42 1.55
C LEU A 461 -35.36 -1.23 1.96
N PHE A 462 -34.52 -1.44 2.97
CA PHE A 462 -33.58 -0.45 3.46
C PHE A 462 -32.14 -0.86 3.15
N ILE A 463 -31.44 -0.04 2.37
CA ILE A 463 -30.03 -0.20 2.03
C ILE A 463 -29.21 0.77 2.88
N ALA A 464 -28.32 0.27 3.74
CA ALA A 464 -27.33 1.08 4.46
C ALA A 464 -26.05 1.15 3.64
N ASP A 465 -25.70 2.33 3.17
CA ASP A 465 -24.41 2.57 2.53
C ASP A 465 -23.34 2.88 3.60
N GLU A 466 -22.68 1.84 4.06
CA GLU A 466 -21.60 1.90 5.06
C GLU A 466 -20.20 1.98 4.41
N VAL A 467 -20.12 2.29 3.13
CA VAL A 467 -18.83 2.36 2.39
C VAL A 467 -17.87 3.36 3.02
N MET A 468 -18.36 4.48 3.53
CA MET A 468 -17.56 5.49 4.23
C MET A 468 -17.69 5.38 5.76
N THR A 469 -18.87 5.10 6.25
CA THR A 469 -19.22 5.18 7.68
C THR A 469 -18.85 3.91 8.44
N GLY A 470 -18.73 2.77 7.76
CA GLY A 470 -18.32 1.50 8.33
C GLY A 470 -16.84 1.47 8.76
N GLY A 471 -16.48 0.41 9.48
CA GLY A 471 -15.12 0.22 9.98
C GLY A 471 -14.75 1.07 11.20
N GLY A 472 -15.75 1.50 11.98
CA GLY A 472 -15.51 2.17 13.25
C GLY A 472 -15.33 3.69 13.18
N ARG A 473 -15.35 4.29 12.01
CA ARG A 473 -15.12 5.73 11.78
C ARG A 473 -16.03 6.64 12.61
N THR A 474 -17.27 6.23 12.84
CA THR A 474 -18.32 7.00 13.53
C THR A 474 -18.47 6.65 15.01
N GLY A 475 -17.63 5.76 15.55
CA GLY A 475 -17.65 5.30 16.94
C GLY A 475 -18.22 3.88 17.14
N THR A 476 -18.96 3.34 16.18
CA THR A 476 -19.43 1.94 16.15
C THR A 476 -18.90 1.24 14.91
N LEU A 477 -18.74 -0.09 14.94
CA LEU A 477 -18.20 -0.85 13.79
C LEU A 477 -18.99 -0.58 12.51
N TRP A 478 -20.32 -0.64 12.61
CA TRP A 478 -21.27 -0.20 11.61
C TRP A 478 -22.03 1.01 12.15
N ALA A 479 -22.13 2.08 11.38
CA ALA A 479 -22.77 3.31 11.84
C ALA A 479 -24.27 3.11 12.15
N HIS A 480 -24.96 2.21 11.41
CA HIS A 480 -26.36 1.88 11.65
C HIS A 480 -26.62 1.28 13.05
N GLN A 481 -25.59 0.69 13.69
CA GLN A 481 -25.70 0.13 15.05
C GLN A 481 -26.03 1.21 16.09
N ALA A 482 -25.57 2.44 15.89
CA ALA A 482 -25.90 3.55 16.79
C ALA A 482 -27.41 3.89 16.81
N ALA A 483 -28.11 3.59 15.74
CA ALA A 483 -29.56 3.75 15.63
C ALA A 483 -30.33 2.51 16.09
N GLY A 484 -29.67 1.36 16.26
CA GLY A 484 -30.30 0.09 16.60
C GLY A 484 -31.19 -0.47 15.49
N ILE A 485 -30.90 -0.16 14.22
CA ILE A 485 -31.66 -0.63 13.05
C ILE A 485 -31.02 -1.86 12.41
N ALA A 486 -31.82 -2.63 11.69
CA ALA A 486 -31.39 -3.81 10.93
C ALA A 486 -31.70 -3.60 9.43
N PRO A 487 -30.74 -3.06 8.64
CA PRO A 487 -30.91 -2.89 7.20
C PRO A 487 -31.16 -4.23 6.48
N ASP A 488 -31.87 -4.22 5.36
CA ASP A 488 -32.02 -5.40 4.51
C ASP A 488 -30.73 -5.70 3.74
N LEU A 489 -29.99 -4.64 3.34
CA LEU A 489 -28.71 -4.70 2.64
C LEU A 489 -27.71 -3.72 3.25
N ILE A 490 -26.43 -4.12 3.35
CA ILE A 490 -25.34 -3.28 3.85
C ILE A 490 -24.24 -3.26 2.80
N CYS A 491 -23.87 -2.07 2.31
CA CYS A 491 -22.74 -1.89 1.41
C CYS A 491 -21.48 -1.53 2.22
N ALA A 492 -20.39 -2.26 2.03
CA ALA A 492 -19.11 -2.05 2.67
C ALA A 492 -18.00 -1.84 1.63
N GLY A 493 -17.00 -1.03 1.93
CA GLY A 493 -15.88 -0.77 1.04
C GLY A 493 -14.78 0.01 1.75
N LYS A 494 -14.02 0.82 1.02
CA LYS A 494 -12.94 1.69 1.54
C LYS A 494 -12.07 1.03 2.61
N THR A 495 -12.48 1.09 3.87
CA THR A 495 -11.74 0.55 5.02
C THR A 495 -11.74 -0.97 5.09
N LEU A 496 -12.50 -1.69 4.26
CA LEU A 496 -12.69 -3.14 4.36
C LEU A 496 -11.36 -3.92 4.33
N ALA A 497 -10.44 -3.56 3.43
CA ALA A 497 -9.09 -4.10 3.37
C ALA A 497 -8.03 -3.16 3.99
N GLY A 498 -8.44 -2.27 4.93
CA GLY A 498 -7.55 -1.33 5.61
C GLY A 498 -6.89 -0.30 4.68
N GLY A 499 -7.40 -0.13 3.47
CA GLY A 499 -6.85 0.75 2.43
C GLY A 499 -5.69 0.15 1.63
N MET A 500 -5.29 -1.10 1.90
CA MET A 500 -4.15 -1.71 1.23
C MET A 500 -4.49 -2.24 -0.17
N LEU A 501 -5.70 -2.76 -0.37
CA LEU A 501 -6.18 -3.29 -1.64
C LEU A 501 -7.65 -2.91 -1.87
N PRO A 502 -8.07 -2.75 -3.14
CA PRO A 502 -9.48 -2.57 -3.48
C PRO A 502 -10.28 -3.81 -3.08
N LEU A 503 -11.32 -3.61 -2.29
CA LEU A 503 -12.30 -4.63 -1.93
C LEU A 503 -13.57 -3.97 -1.43
N ALA A 504 -14.72 -4.50 -1.84
CA ALA A 504 -16.02 -4.12 -1.31
C ALA A 504 -16.91 -5.35 -1.18
N ALA A 505 -18.00 -5.20 -0.46
CA ALA A 505 -18.96 -6.27 -0.25
C ALA A 505 -20.37 -5.70 -0.05
N THR A 506 -21.36 -6.47 -0.47
CA THR A 506 -22.77 -6.25 -0.16
C THR A 506 -23.23 -7.41 0.71
N LEU A 507 -23.64 -7.10 1.95
CA LEU A 507 -24.21 -8.06 2.86
C LEU A 507 -25.72 -8.08 2.66
N ALA A 508 -26.29 -9.23 2.43
CA ALA A 508 -27.72 -9.44 2.23
C ALA A 508 -28.34 -10.17 3.43
N SER A 509 -29.42 -9.63 3.96
CA SER A 509 -30.17 -10.22 5.06
C SER A 509 -30.80 -11.56 4.67
N PRO A 510 -31.19 -12.43 5.65
CA PRO A 510 -31.95 -13.65 5.37
C PRO A 510 -33.22 -13.41 4.56
N LYS A 511 -33.92 -12.28 4.80
CA LYS A 511 -35.08 -11.86 4.02
C LYS A 511 -34.73 -11.73 2.53
N ILE A 512 -33.63 -11.03 2.20
CA ILE A 512 -33.17 -10.89 0.82
C ILE A 512 -32.78 -12.25 0.25
N VAL A 513 -31.94 -13.02 0.96
CA VAL A 513 -31.42 -14.32 0.50
C VAL A 513 -32.55 -15.31 0.18
N SER A 514 -33.63 -15.31 0.96
CA SER A 514 -34.76 -16.23 0.76
C SER A 514 -35.44 -16.08 -0.62
N ALA A 515 -35.35 -14.91 -1.26
CA ALA A 515 -35.90 -14.70 -2.59
C ALA A 515 -35.19 -15.53 -3.68
N TRP A 516 -33.99 -16.00 -3.42
CA TRP A 516 -33.21 -16.87 -4.32
C TRP A 516 -33.21 -18.35 -3.91
N ASP A 517 -33.94 -18.72 -2.86
CA ASP A 517 -34.10 -20.13 -2.47
C ASP A 517 -35.04 -20.84 -3.46
N SER A 518 -34.49 -21.22 -4.60
CA SER A 518 -35.18 -21.86 -5.71
C SER A 518 -34.25 -22.71 -6.55
N SER A 519 -34.73 -23.83 -7.04
CA SER A 519 -34.04 -24.65 -8.04
C SER A 519 -34.12 -24.11 -9.45
N ASP A 520 -34.95 -23.10 -9.68
CA ASP A 520 -35.09 -22.43 -10.98
C ASP A 520 -33.86 -21.56 -11.29
N ARG A 521 -33.03 -22.03 -12.22
CA ARG A 521 -31.80 -21.35 -12.63
C ARG A 521 -32.05 -19.97 -13.27
N SER A 522 -33.24 -19.69 -13.78
CA SER A 522 -33.58 -18.37 -14.30
C SER A 522 -33.64 -17.29 -13.20
N ARG A 523 -33.76 -17.70 -11.95
CA ARG A 523 -33.76 -16.81 -10.78
C ARG A 523 -32.36 -16.49 -10.27
N THR A 524 -31.31 -17.00 -10.90
CA THR A 524 -29.91 -16.71 -10.53
C THR A 524 -29.63 -15.22 -10.51
N PHE A 525 -28.82 -14.76 -9.57
CA PHE A 525 -28.31 -13.38 -9.57
C PHE A 525 -27.14 -13.28 -10.56
N PHE A 526 -27.43 -12.85 -11.78
CA PHE A 526 -26.45 -12.72 -12.86
C PHE A 526 -25.65 -11.43 -12.70
N HIS A 527 -24.66 -11.45 -11.83
CA HIS A 527 -23.72 -10.36 -11.59
C HIS A 527 -22.38 -10.89 -11.13
N GLY A 528 -21.29 -10.19 -11.47
CA GLY A 528 -19.92 -10.49 -11.06
C GLY A 528 -18.93 -9.74 -11.93
N HIS A 529 -17.67 -9.79 -11.54
CA HIS A 529 -16.54 -9.30 -12.33
C HIS A 529 -15.32 -10.22 -12.11
N SER A 530 -14.29 -10.08 -12.95
CA SER A 530 -13.13 -10.99 -12.96
C SER A 530 -12.44 -11.10 -11.59
N PHE A 531 -12.37 -10.03 -10.81
CA PHE A 531 -11.70 -9.98 -9.51
C PHE A 531 -12.63 -10.12 -8.31
N THR A 532 -13.85 -10.65 -8.50
CA THR A 532 -14.77 -10.96 -7.39
C THR A 532 -14.06 -11.81 -6.33
N ALA A 533 -14.11 -11.37 -5.05
CA ALA A 533 -13.45 -12.02 -3.92
C ALA A 533 -11.94 -12.25 -4.13
N HIS A 534 -11.21 -11.26 -4.60
CA HIS A 534 -9.76 -11.36 -4.83
C HIS A 534 -9.03 -11.93 -3.60
N PRO A 535 -8.29 -13.06 -3.73
CA PRO A 535 -7.74 -13.79 -2.57
C PRO A 535 -6.85 -12.94 -1.66
N LEU A 536 -5.95 -12.14 -2.24
CA LEU A 536 -5.05 -11.27 -1.47
C LEU A 536 -5.83 -10.18 -0.73
N ALA A 537 -6.82 -9.58 -1.39
CA ALA A 537 -7.66 -8.54 -0.77
C ALA A 537 -8.50 -9.12 0.38
N CYS A 538 -9.07 -10.33 0.20
CA CYS A 538 -9.80 -11.03 1.26
C CYS A 538 -8.90 -11.40 2.43
N ALA A 539 -7.68 -11.87 2.21
CA ALA A 539 -6.72 -12.22 3.27
C ALA A 539 -6.33 -10.98 4.11
N VAL A 540 -6.03 -9.86 3.44
CA VAL A 540 -5.77 -8.58 4.13
C VAL A 540 -7.01 -8.12 4.89
N ALA A 541 -8.21 -8.24 4.30
CA ALA A 541 -9.46 -7.86 4.95
C ALA A 541 -9.76 -8.73 6.17
N VAL A 542 -9.45 -10.03 6.17
CA VAL A 542 -9.52 -10.90 7.35
C VAL A 542 -8.64 -10.37 8.48
N ALA A 543 -7.39 -10.02 8.17
CA ALA A 543 -6.47 -9.45 9.15
C ALA A 543 -6.99 -8.11 9.71
N ASN A 544 -7.50 -7.24 8.84
CA ASN A 544 -8.13 -5.98 9.20
C ASN A 544 -9.37 -6.20 10.10
N TRP A 545 -10.23 -7.15 9.74
CA TRP A 545 -11.44 -7.47 10.51
C TRP A 545 -11.15 -8.00 11.92
N LYS A 546 -10.07 -8.78 12.07
CA LYS A 546 -9.58 -9.23 13.38
C LYS A 546 -9.16 -8.07 14.30
N MET A 547 -8.72 -6.96 13.71
CA MET A 547 -8.42 -5.73 14.47
C MET A 547 -9.70 -4.94 14.76
N LEU A 548 -10.59 -4.79 13.78
CA LEU A 548 -11.86 -4.07 13.89
C LEU A 548 -12.81 -4.67 14.92
N ALA A 549 -12.83 -6.00 15.07
CA ALA A 549 -13.67 -6.69 16.04
C ALA A 549 -13.27 -6.45 17.51
N LYS A 550 -12.10 -5.83 17.74
CA LYS A 550 -11.65 -5.46 19.10
C LYS A 550 -12.20 -4.09 19.49
N PRO A 551 -12.60 -3.89 20.75
CA PRO A 551 -13.00 -2.57 21.23
C PRO A 551 -11.89 -1.55 20.96
N ASN A 552 -12.24 -0.43 20.34
CA ASN A 552 -11.30 0.62 20.02
C ASN A 552 -11.84 1.99 20.48
N PRO A 553 -11.25 2.63 21.52
CA PRO A 553 -11.70 3.90 22.02
C PRO A 553 -11.26 5.10 21.18
N VAL A 554 -10.31 4.92 20.24
CA VAL A 554 -9.68 6.02 19.48
C VAL A 554 -10.69 6.90 18.75
N PRO A 555 -11.72 6.38 18.06
CA PRO A 555 -12.70 7.24 17.41
C PRO A 555 -13.43 8.20 18.36
N LEU A 556 -13.79 7.72 19.55
CA LEU A 556 -14.45 8.55 20.56
C LEU A 556 -13.48 9.57 21.21
N GLN A 557 -12.22 9.19 21.41
CA GLN A 557 -11.18 10.10 21.88
C GLN A 557 -10.91 11.22 20.86
N MET A 558 -10.85 10.87 19.57
CA MET A 558 -10.74 11.86 18.49
C MET A 558 -11.97 12.78 18.44
N GLU A 559 -13.16 12.24 18.65
CA GLU A 559 -14.40 13.02 18.67
C GLU A 559 -14.35 14.11 19.76
N GLU A 560 -13.93 13.76 20.97
CA GLU A 560 -13.79 14.71 22.07
C GLU A 560 -12.67 15.74 21.80
N PHE A 561 -11.55 15.29 21.23
CA PHE A 561 -10.50 16.20 20.79
C PHE A 561 -11.02 17.23 19.75
N TRP A 562 -11.73 16.77 18.71
CA TRP A 562 -12.27 17.64 17.67
C TRP A 562 -13.31 18.62 18.21
N LYS A 563 -14.22 18.17 19.08
CA LYS A 563 -15.22 19.04 19.72
C LYS A 563 -14.56 20.19 20.46
N THR A 564 -13.50 19.89 21.23
CA THR A 564 -12.77 20.91 22.00
C THR A 564 -11.95 21.83 21.10
N SER A 565 -11.19 21.26 20.15
CA SER A 565 -10.22 22.02 19.35
C SER A 565 -10.89 22.91 18.29
N LEU A 566 -12.06 22.52 17.78
CA LEU A 566 -12.76 23.25 16.72
C LEU A 566 -13.89 24.16 17.25
N GLU A 567 -14.21 24.11 18.55
CA GLU A 567 -15.26 24.96 19.16
C GLU A 567 -15.06 26.45 18.90
N PRO A 568 -13.81 27.00 18.96
CA PRO A 568 -13.59 28.42 18.70
C PRO A 568 -13.97 28.83 17.26
N LEU A 569 -13.99 27.90 16.30
CA LEU A 569 -14.38 28.20 14.91
C LEU A 569 -15.85 28.58 14.75
N ARG A 570 -16.74 28.09 15.64
CA ARG A 570 -18.19 28.43 15.60
C ARG A 570 -18.45 29.92 15.76
N GLY A 571 -17.55 30.63 16.40
CA GLY A 571 -17.65 32.09 16.61
C GLY A 571 -17.17 32.94 15.44
N LEU A 572 -16.61 32.33 14.39
CA LEU A 572 -16.09 33.09 13.24
C LEU A 572 -17.21 33.47 12.26
N PRO A 573 -17.27 34.73 11.78
CA PRO A 573 -18.38 35.24 10.94
C PRO A 573 -18.61 34.46 9.63
N LYS A 574 -17.55 33.84 9.08
CA LYS A 574 -17.61 33.07 7.82
C LYS A 574 -17.96 31.60 8.04
N VAL A 575 -18.04 31.12 9.28
CA VAL A 575 -18.34 29.73 9.58
C VAL A 575 -19.83 29.54 9.74
N ARG A 576 -20.41 28.70 8.87
CA ARG A 576 -21.81 28.33 8.92
C ARG A 576 -22.07 27.24 9.95
N ASP A 577 -21.20 26.21 9.97
CA ASP A 577 -21.37 25.06 10.86
C ASP A 577 -20.04 24.34 11.12
N VAL A 578 -19.94 23.72 12.31
CA VAL A 578 -18.86 22.84 12.71
C VAL A 578 -19.46 21.51 13.15
N ARG A 579 -19.10 20.42 12.48
CA ARG A 579 -19.66 19.08 12.69
C ARG A 579 -18.56 18.11 13.11
N VAL A 580 -18.88 17.26 14.06
CA VAL A 580 -17.94 16.26 14.58
C VAL A 580 -18.67 14.94 14.84
N ARG A 581 -18.08 13.84 14.36
CA ARG A 581 -18.54 12.48 14.64
C ARG A 581 -17.39 11.49 14.54
N GLY A 582 -17.03 10.84 15.65
CA GLY A 582 -15.92 9.88 15.68
C GLY A 582 -14.61 10.50 15.17
N THR A 583 -14.01 9.91 14.14
CA THR A 583 -12.76 10.42 13.54
C THR A 583 -12.97 11.63 12.62
N ILE A 584 -14.23 12.00 12.33
CA ILE A 584 -14.60 12.96 11.31
C ILE A 584 -14.86 14.33 11.95
N ALA A 585 -14.17 15.34 11.43
CA ALA A 585 -14.39 16.75 11.76
C ALA A 585 -14.58 17.57 10.48
N ALA A 586 -15.57 18.46 10.45
CA ALA A 586 -15.86 19.28 9.30
C ALA A 586 -16.26 20.70 9.70
N VAL A 587 -15.79 21.67 8.93
CA VAL A 587 -16.10 23.10 9.07
C VAL A 587 -16.68 23.58 7.74
N GLU A 588 -17.91 24.07 7.75
CA GLU A 588 -18.57 24.62 6.58
C GLU A 588 -18.53 26.15 6.60
N LEU A 589 -18.08 26.72 5.49
CA LEU A 589 -18.05 28.17 5.32
C LEU A 589 -19.32 28.68 4.63
N ASP A 590 -19.78 29.85 5.04
CA ASP A 590 -20.91 30.56 4.43
C ASP A 590 -20.43 31.35 3.20
N VAL A 591 -20.15 30.60 2.12
CA VAL A 591 -19.73 31.17 0.85
C VAL A 591 -20.55 30.59 -0.30
N SER A 592 -20.75 31.37 -1.37
CA SER A 592 -21.42 30.91 -2.57
C SER A 592 -20.56 29.96 -3.39
N GLY A 593 -21.18 29.14 -4.26
CA GLY A 593 -20.48 28.25 -5.19
C GLY A 593 -20.49 26.78 -4.80
N GLY A 594 -20.91 26.42 -3.59
CA GLY A 594 -21.03 25.03 -3.15
C GLY A 594 -19.74 24.22 -3.34
N TYR A 595 -19.83 23.05 -3.97
CA TYR A 595 -18.66 22.19 -4.23
C TYR A 595 -17.61 22.85 -5.14
N LEU A 596 -18.01 23.72 -6.07
CA LEU A 596 -17.11 24.41 -7.01
C LEU A 596 -16.53 25.72 -6.47
N ALA A 597 -16.75 26.05 -5.19
CA ALA A 597 -16.23 27.28 -4.58
C ALA A 597 -14.71 27.29 -4.57
N ASP A 598 -14.10 28.35 -5.10
CA ASP A 598 -12.62 28.52 -5.17
C ASP A 598 -11.94 28.54 -3.79
N ILE A 599 -12.68 28.85 -2.75
CA ILE A 599 -12.19 28.81 -1.36
C ILE A 599 -11.58 27.45 -0.99
N GLY A 600 -12.09 26.35 -1.57
CA GLY A 600 -11.56 25.01 -1.34
C GLY A 600 -10.09 24.87 -1.76
N ARG A 601 -9.71 25.45 -2.90
CA ARG A 601 -8.31 25.46 -3.35
C ARG A 601 -7.41 26.27 -2.41
N HIS A 602 -7.90 27.40 -1.92
CA HIS A 602 -7.19 28.22 -0.95
C HIS A 602 -6.98 27.44 0.37
N MET A 603 -8.04 26.87 0.94
CA MET A 603 -7.97 26.09 2.17
C MET A 603 -6.99 24.90 2.05
N ARG A 604 -7.05 24.17 0.91
CA ARG A 604 -6.12 23.06 0.65
C ARG A 604 -4.66 23.52 0.65
N ARG A 605 -4.36 24.64 -0.01
CA ARG A 605 -3.01 25.20 -0.09
C ARG A 605 -2.50 25.61 1.29
N THR A 606 -3.31 26.34 2.05
CA THR A 606 -2.97 26.79 3.41
C THR A 606 -2.67 25.61 4.34
N CYS A 607 -3.49 24.56 4.31
CA CYS A 607 -3.23 23.35 5.10
C CYS A 607 -1.94 22.65 4.67
N LEU A 608 -1.66 22.60 3.38
CA LEU A 608 -0.46 21.96 2.84
C LEU A 608 0.83 22.71 3.21
N GLU A 609 0.80 24.03 3.32
CA GLU A 609 1.91 24.85 3.85
C GLU A 609 2.23 24.47 5.31
N ASP A 610 1.22 24.10 6.09
CA ASP A 610 1.39 23.59 7.45
C ASP A 610 1.77 22.10 7.49
N GLY A 611 2.02 21.48 6.31
CA GLY A 611 2.36 20.06 6.17
C GLY A 611 1.19 19.13 6.49
N VAL A 612 -0.04 19.53 6.18
CA VAL A 612 -1.27 18.74 6.36
C VAL A 612 -1.98 18.65 5.01
N LEU A 613 -2.20 17.42 4.53
CA LEU A 613 -3.01 17.19 3.34
C LEU A 613 -4.48 17.05 3.74
N LEU A 614 -5.28 18.05 3.39
CA LEU A 614 -6.75 17.99 3.41
C LEU A 614 -7.29 18.19 1.99
N ARG A 615 -8.49 17.68 1.76
CA ARG A 615 -9.20 17.83 0.48
C ARG A 615 -10.60 18.42 0.73
N PRO A 616 -10.74 19.74 0.71
CA PRO A 616 -12.04 20.37 0.89
C PRO A 616 -13.08 19.90 -0.13
N LEU A 617 -14.34 19.85 0.29
CA LEU A 617 -15.50 19.64 -0.55
C LEU A 617 -16.15 21.02 -0.81
N GLY A 618 -15.54 21.77 -1.73
CA GLY A 618 -15.93 23.16 -1.97
C GLY A 618 -15.76 24.04 -0.73
N SER A 619 -16.88 24.48 -0.17
CA SER A 619 -16.91 25.31 1.04
C SER A 619 -16.74 24.54 2.36
N VAL A 620 -16.60 23.21 2.31
CA VAL A 620 -16.48 22.36 3.50
C VAL A 620 -15.04 21.86 3.63
N LEU A 621 -14.31 22.33 4.63
CA LEU A 621 -13.02 21.79 5.05
C LEU A 621 -13.25 20.66 6.05
N TYR A 622 -12.66 19.49 5.81
CA TYR A 622 -12.81 18.36 6.72
C TYR A 622 -11.50 17.61 6.96
N ALA A 623 -11.44 16.93 8.10
CA ALA A 623 -10.42 15.98 8.46
C ALA A 623 -11.05 14.63 8.81
N MET A 624 -10.38 13.55 8.41
CA MET A 624 -10.70 12.17 8.75
C MET A 624 -9.39 11.37 8.77
N PRO A 625 -8.48 11.64 9.72
CA PRO A 625 -7.16 11.01 9.75
C PRO A 625 -7.24 9.53 10.12
N PRO A 626 -6.15 8.75 9.90
CA PRO A 626 -6.03 7.39 10.38
C PRO A 626 -6.09 7.27 11.91
N LEU A 627 -6.47 6.10 12.42
CA LEU A 627 -6.58 5.83 13.86
C LEU A 627 -5.22 5.86 14.60
N CYS A 628 -4.11 5.73 13.88
CA CYS A 628 -2.76 5.83 14.45
C CYS A 628 -2.27 7.27 14.61
N THR A 629 -3.05 8.26 14.18
CA THR A 629 -2.62 9.67 14.19
C THR A 629 -2.28 10.13 15.60
N SER A 630 -1.05 10.62 15.76
CA SER A 630 -0.53 11.09 17.04
C SER A 630 -1.25 12.35 17.53
N GLN A 631 -1.20 12.61 18.83
CA GLN A 631 -1.76 13.82 19.44
C GLN A 631 -1.16 15.09 18.80
N GLU A 632 0.15 15.12 18.58
CA GLU A 632 0.84 16.23 17.92
C GLU A 632 0.32 16.47 16.50
N SER A 633 0.11 15.38 15.73
CA SER A 633 -0.47 15.45 14.38
C SER A 633 -1.92 15.93 14.39
N LEU A 634 -2.74 15.49 15.35
CA LEU A 634 -4.11 15.97 15.51
C LEU A 634 -4.15 17.48 15.80
N GLU A 635 -3.29 17.96 16.71
CA GLU A 635 -3.15 19.38 17.03
C GLU A 635 -2.69 20.20 15.80
N ARG A 636 -1.78 19.63 15.01
CA ARG A 636 -1.30 20.27 13.76
C ARG A 636 -2.42 20.36 12.73
N ILE A 637 -3.23 19.30 12.57
CA ILE A 637 -4.42 19.34 11.70
C ILE A 637 -5.39 20.42 12.18
N ALA A 638 -5.71 20.49 13.47
CA ALA A 638 -6.62 21.48 14.03
C ALA A 638 -6.12 22.92 13.79
N ARG A 639 -4.83 23.19 14.02
CA ARG A 639 -4.21 24.52 13.74
C ARG A 639 -4.27 24.86 12.25
N ALA A 640 -3.99 23.90 11.36
CA ALA A 640 -4.05 24.11 9.92
C ALA A 640 -5.49 24.43 9.47
N MET A 641 -6.48 23.70 10.00
CA MET A 641 -7.90 23.98 9.73
C MET A 641 -8.29 25.37 10.23
N PHE A 642 -7.87 25.75 11.45
CA PHE A 642 -8.14 27.08 11.99
C PHE A 642 -7.56 28.18 11.10
N ARG A 643 -6.28 28.08 10.71
CA ARG A 643 -5.61 29.03 9.83
C ARG A 643 -6.30 29.15 8.46
N ALA A 644 -6.68 28.03 7.87
CA ALA A 644 -7.31 27.99 6.57
C ALA A 644 -8.73 28.58 6.55
N VAL A 645 -9.42 28.57 7.69
CA VAL A 645 -10.79 29.11 7.83
C VAL A 645 -10.77 30.58 8.24
N SER A 646 -9.77 31.01 9.03
CA SER A 646 -9.67 32.40 9.56
C SER A 646 -9.07 33.39 8.54
N GLY A 647 -8.29 32.95 7.57
CA GLY A 647 -7.70 33.77 6.52
C GLY A 647 -8.64 33.87 5.34
#